data_538d51eff435b0a4626f14fe9f53e1af
#
_entry.id   538d51eff435b0a4626f14fe9f53e1af
#
_cell.length_a   1.000
_cell.length_b   1.000
_cell.length_c   1.000
_cell.angle_alpha   90.00
_cell.angle_beta   90.00
_cell.angle_gamma   90.00
#
_symmetry.space_group_name_H-M   'P 1'
#
loop_
_entity.id
_entity.type
_entity.pdbx_description
1 polymer ?
#
loop_
_entity_poly.entity_id
_entity_poly.type
_entity_poly.pdbx_seq_one_letter_code
_entity_poly.pdbx_strand_id
1 'polypeptide(L)'
;MGRTGTTRTATCAACGREVKEHVADRHETARATSSASRAGDARAVAPRRVWRFGADEHDADVTEGTAKDSAVLGGKGANLAEMARLGLPVPPGFTITCQTCMDYARSNTWPAGVLDEVSEALADLERRCGRRLGDPADPLLVSVRSGAPISMPGMMDTVLDLGLNDESVEGLATQTNDARFAWDSYRRFVQMFSNVVMGVDSALFEAALAQARADEGVSSDADLGADALRGLVATFKQIFSEHADVAAHPEVADETGAPAFPQDPAVQLRLAIAAVFGSWDCERARLYRRQNHISDDLGTAVNVQAMAFGNRGEDSASGVAFTRNPATGERKPYGDYLVNAQGEDVVAGIRNTEPIERLRETPGLEGAGGELRRIFDILERHYRDMMDIEFTIEQGRLYMLQTRVGKRTAQAALRIAVDMEREGLISREEALLRVNPSQLDQLMHPQVAAGAERRVVARGLAASPGAAVGEVVLSAADAVAVAAQGRPCVLVRWETTPDDLAGMCAAKGILTSHGGKTSHAAVIARGMGKPCVCGADALHIDAGRGEVSVAGSELVLRAGDVVSIDGSTGEVMLGAVELERPGTTGDLEVVLGWADEVRRMGVRANADSPADARLSLELGAEGIGLVRTEHMFLGERKGLIQRFILTDDAQERGRVCDELARLQEGDFYEMLREMDGLPVTIRLLDPPLHEFLDDPRGLAVRLARMECEGAEASEVERLRGELERIDALAEANPMLGLRGCRLGFAFPELPRLQTRAIARAAVRLKREGLSPRPRIMVPLVCLNAEIREMRAVVERAIIEVEAESGMRLGEIAVGTMIELPRAAVMADRIARHAEFFSFGTNDLTQTALGFSRDDVEGKVLPSYLEGGIIPRNPFETVDEGVAKLVGMGCELGRAARPGISLGVCGEHGGDPESIRTFYDLGIDYVSCSPYRLPVARLAAAQATLMSEARPYVPRTPATRPEHARPRWANQV
;
A
#
# COMPACT_ATOMS: atom_id res chain seq x y z
N MET A 1 -8.98 -54.42 -25.57
CA MET A 1 -9.99 -54.67 -24.53
C MET A 1 -10.35 -53.35 -23.87
N GLY A 2 -11.29 -52.81 -24.20
CA GLY A 2 -12.55 -52.23 -23.99
C GLY A 2 -12.60 -51.37 -22.70
N ARG A 3 -12.69 -50.03 -22.82
CA ARG A 3 -13.26 -49.17 -21.79
C ARG A 3 -14.52 -48.52 -22.36
N THR A 4 -15.63 -48.87 -21.81
CA THR A 4 -16.96 -48.35 -22.09
C THR A 4 -17.13 -47.00 -21.44
N GLY A 5 -17.39 -45.96 -22.25
CA GLY A 5 -17.83 -44.68 -21.79
C GLY A 5 -19.32 -44.68 -21.46
N THR A 6 -19.70 -44.26 -20.29
CA THR A 6 -21.08 -44.08 -19.88
C THR A 6 -21.53 -42.66 -20.27
N THR A 7 -22.53 -42.64 -21.18
CA THR A 7 -23.29 -41.41 -21.51
C THR A 7 -24.37 -41.20 -20.49
N ARG A 8 -24.43 -40.06 -19.83
CA ARG A 8 -25.59 -39.61 -19.06
C ARG A 8 -26.49 -38.74 -19.95
N THR A 9 -27.71 -39.17 -20.12
CA THR A 9 -28.77 -38.41 -20.77
C THR A 9 -29.62 -37.70 -19.70
N ALA A 10 -29.84 -36.40 -19.88
CA ALA A 10 -30.79 -35.63 -19.07
C ALA A 10 -31.93 -35.16 -19.99
N THR A 11 -33.14 -35.45 -19.60
CA THR A 11 -34.36 -35.06 -20.35
C THR A 11 -34.97 -33.79 -19.73
N CYS A 12 -35.27 -32.80 -20.56
CA CYS A 12 -35.95 -31.58 -20.12
C CYS A 12 -37.46 -31.79 -20.06
N ALA A 13 -38.03 -31.53 -18.87
CA ALA A 13 -39.46 -31.81 -18.61
C ALA A 13 -40.47 -30.86 -19.32
N ALA A 14 -40.02 -29.87 -20.09
CA ALA A 14 -40.95 -28.89 -20.69
C ALA A 14 -41.19 -29.04 -22.19
N CYS A 15 -40.43 -29.79 -22.93
CA CYS A 15 -40.64 -29.84 -24.41
C CYS A 15 -40.35 -31.17 -25.11
N GLY A 16 -40.01 -32.24 -24.39
CA GLY A 16 -39.96 -33.62 -24.96
C GLY A 16 -38.94 -33.87 -26.07
N ARG A 17 -37.90 -33.07 -26.22
CA ARG A 17 -36.81 -33.28 -27.22
C ARG A 17 -35.47 -33.56 -26.57
N GLU A 18 -34.81 -34.64 -27.04
CA GLU A 18 -33.43 -34.96 -26.72
C GLU A 18 -32.46 -33.98 -27.43
N VAL A 19 -31.60 -33.31 -26.64
CA VAL A 19 -30.52 -32.52 -27.15
C VAL A 19 -29.19 -33.24 -26.84
N LYS A 20 -28.45 -33.60 -27.89
CA LYS A 20 -27.10 -34.14 -27.77
C LYS A 20 -26.15 -32.96 -27.71
N GLU A 21 -25.57 -32.69 -26.54
CA GLU A 21 -24.44 -31.78 -26.42
C GLU A 21 -23.13 -32.51 -26.79
N HIS A 22 -22.49 -31.99 -27.83
CA HIS A 22 -21.09 -32.23 -28.12
C HIS A 22 -20.26 -31.15 -27.40
N VAL A 23 -19.59 -31.50 -26.32
CA VAL A 23 -18.52 -30.68 -25.75
C VAL A 23 -17.28 -30.88 -26.65
N ALA A 24 -16.98 -29.88 -27.46
CA ALA A 24 -15.73 -29.80 -28.19
C ALA A 24 -14.70 -29.02 -27.39
N ASP A 25 -13.65 -29.71 -26.98
CA ASP A 25 -12.40 -29.15 -26.51
C ASP A 25 -11.85 -28.14 -27.55
N ARG A 26 -11.71 -26.89 -27.12
CA ARG A 26 -10.95 -25.87 -27.87
C ARG A 26 -9.71 -25.46 -27.08
N HIS A 27 -8.70 -26.29 -27.18
CA HIS A 27 -7.31 -25.88 -27.03
C HIS A 27 -6.50 -26.43 -28.20
N GLU A 28 -5.60 -25.60 -28.71
CA GLU A 28 -4.67 -25.81 -29.81
C GLU A 28 -5.12 -25.39 -31.22
N THR A 29 -4.59 -24.25 -31.65
CA THR A 29 -3.85 -24.18 -32.93
C THR A 29 -3.13 -22.83 -33.08
N ALA A 30 -1.87 -22.79 -32.66
CA ALA A 30 -0.88 -21.92 -33.31
C ALA A 30 -0.10 -22.81 -34.31
N ARG A 31 -0.27 -22.54 -35.59
CA ARG A 31 0.44 -23.26 -36.68
C ARG A 31 1.87 -22.78 -36.73
N ALA A 32 2.81 -23.71 -36.41
CA ALA A 32 4.19 -23.61 -36.84
C ALA A 32 4.30 -24.15 -38.26
N THR A 33 4.88 -23.37 -39.17
CA THR A 33 5.32 -23.81 -40.50
C THR A 33 6.56 -24.66 -40.37
N SER A 34 6.48 -25.89 -40.90
CA SER A 34 7.57 -26.83 -40.94
C SER A 34 8.61 -26.46 -42.00
N SER A 35 9.87 -26.48 -41.61
CA SER A 35 10.96 -26.85 -42.50
C SER A 35 11.64 -28.08 -41.91
N ALA A 36 11.47 -29.19 -42.56
CA ALA A 36 12.16 -30.44 -42.25
C ALA A 36 13.63 -30.35 -42.64
N SER A 37 14.55 -30.53 -41.72
CA SER A 37 15.84 -31.13 -42.01
C SER A 37 16.52 -31.70 -40.76
N ARG A 38 16.81 -32.99 -40.84
CA ARG A 38 17.78 -33.79 -40.10
C ARG A 38 17.52 -34.06 -38.62
N ALA A 39 16.98 -35.25 -38.37
CA ALA A 39 17.07 -35.93 -37.09
C ALA A 39 18.55 -36.20 -36.76
N GLY A 40 19.08 -35.52 -35.79
CA GLY A 40 20.26 -35.85 -35.02
C GLY A 40 19.84 -35.91 -33.56
N ASP A 41 20.24 -36.94 -32.84
CA ASP A 41 19.94 -37.16 -31.43
C ASP A 41 20.20 -35.91 -30.58
N ALA A 42 19.21 -35.08 -30.38
CA ALA A 42 19.21 -34.09 -29.32
C ALA A 42 18.65 -34.77 -28.06
N ARG A 43 19.51 -35.35 -27.23
CA ARG A 43 19.21 -35.50 -25.81
C ARG A 43 18.78 -34.14 -25.32
N ALA A 44 17.54 -34.00 -24.84
CA ALA A 44 17.08 -32.81 -24.12
C ALA A 44 18.06 -32.58 -22.97
N VAL A 45 18.93 -31.58 -23.10
CA VAL A 45 19.79 -31.16 -22.01
C VAL A 45 18.83 -30.67 -20.88
N ALA A 46 18.89 -31.34 -19.75
CA ALA A 46 18.11 -30.90 -18.58
C ALA A 46 18.43 -29.41 -18.29
N PRO A 47 17.47 -28.59 -17.94
CA PRO A 47 17.72 -27.19 -17.68
C PRO A 47 18.74 -27.09 -16.55
N ARG A 48 19.78 -26.30 -16.76
CA ARG A 48 20.84 -26.04 -15.79
C ARG A 48 20.23 -25.46 -14.50
N ARG A 49 20.59 -26.01 -13.34
CA ARG A 49 20.04 -25.63 -12.04
C ARG A 49 21.02 -24.89 -11.16
N VAL A 50 22.30 -24.91 -11.46
CA VAL A 50 23.37 -24.24 -10.71
C VAL A 50 24.14 -23.30 -11.64
N TRP A 51 24.25 -22.03 -11.26
CA TRP A 51 24.87 -20.95 -12.03
C TRP A 51 26.03 -20.35 -11.26
N ARG A 52 27.23 -20.31 -11.84
CA ARG A 52 28.44 -19.81 -11.23
C ARG A 52 28.57 -18.31 -11.46
N PHE A 53 29.13 -17.57 -10.50
CA PHE A 53 29.49 -16.16 -10.63
C PHE A 53 30.86 -15.89 -9.99
N GLY A 54 31.58 -14.83 -10.44
CA GLY A 54 32.89 -14.43 -9.94
C GLY A 54 33.62 -13.52 -10.91
N ALA A 55 34.80 -13.02 -10.54
CA ALA A 55 35.53 -11.94 -11.20
C ALA A 55 36.31 -12.30 -12.47
N ASP A 56 36.22 -13.51 -13.01
CA ASP A 56 36.98 -13.88 -14.21
C ASP A 56 36.20 -13.54 -15.49
N GLU A 57 36.82 -12.73 -16.36
CA GLU A 57 36.27 -12.26 -17.63
C GLU A 57 35.84 -13.38 -18.62
N HIS A 58 36.12 -14.63 -18.30
CA HIS A 58 35.89 -15.79 -19.18
C HIS A 58 34.76 -16.71 -18.72
N ASP A 59 34.01 -16.33 -17.69
CA ASP A 59 32.91 -17.15 -17.19
C ASP A 59 31.62 -16.91 -17.98
N ALA A 60 31.56 -17.60 -19.13
CA ALA A 60 30.45 -17.56 -20.07
C ALA A 60 29.18 -18.31 -19.57
N ASP A 61 29.11 -18.68 -18.28
CA ASP A 61 28.00 -19.47 -17.78
C ASP A 61 26.73 -18.64 -17.59
N VAL A 62 26.86 -17.35 -17.31
CA VAL A 62 25.73 -16.44 -17.17
C VAL A 62 25.62 -15.58 -18.43
N THR A 63 24.69 -15.92 -19.31
CA THR A 63 24.36 -15.06 -20.45
C THR A 63 23.74 -13.76 -19.96
N GLU A 64 23.82 -12.68 -20.73
CA GLU A 64 23.29 -11.37 -20.36
C GLU A 64 21.80 -11.42 -19.94
N GLY A 65 21.01 -12.27 -20.58
CA GLY A 65 19.59 -12.48 -20.24
C GLY A 65 19.39 -13.16 -18.88
N THR A 66 20.21 -14.14 -18.55
CA THR A 66 20.08 -14.92 -17.32
C THR A 66 20.61 -14.18 -16.10
N ALA A 67 21.64 -13.34 -16.25
CA ALA A 67 22.17 -12.51 -15.16
C ALA A 67 21.12 -11.53 -14.60
N LYS A 68 20.18 -11.10 -15.44
CA LYS A 68 19.09 -10.18 -15.07
C LYS A 68 17.80 -10.90 -14.66
N ASP A 69 17.75 -12.23 -14.75
CA ASP A 69 16.55 -13.00 -14.48
C ASP A 69 16.42 -13.34 -12.98
N SER A 70 15.80 -12.44 -12.24
CA SER A 70 15.51 -12.64 -10.82
C SER A 70 14.49 -13.76 -10.56
N ALA A 71 13.68 -14.15 -11.54
CA ALA A 71 12.76 -15.28 -11.40
C ALA A 71 13.52 -16.63 -11.38
N VAL A 72 14.67 -16.68 -12.02
CA VAL A 72 15.54 -17.89 -12.04
C VAL A 72 16.53 -17.88 -10.87
N LEU A 73 17.30 -16.81 -10.75
CA LEU A 73 18.44 -16.71 -9.81
C LEU A 73 18.06 -16.06 -8.46
N GLY A 74 16.81 -15.62 -8.32
CA GLY A 74 16.43 -14.76 -7.22
C GLY A 74 17.08 -13.37 -7.33
N GLY A 75 16.60 -12.40 -6.57
CA GLY A 75 17.11 -11.03 -6.63
C GLY A 75 18.59 -10.93 -6.22
N LYS A 76 19.01 -11.67 -5.19
CA LYS A 76 20.42 -11.66 -4.72
C LYS A 76 21.36 -12.30 -5.72
N GLY A 77 21.02 -13.51 -6.23
CA GLY A 77 21.87 -14.22 -7.19
C GLY A 77 22.00 -13.46 -8.52
N ALA A 78 20.90 -12.91 -9.03
CA ALA A 78 20.91 -12.08 -10.23
C ALA A 78 21.81 -10.85 -10.08
N ASN A 79 21.74 -10.14 -8.95
CA ASN A 79 22.57 -8.96 -8.70
C ASN A 79 24.04 -9.30 -8.49
N LEU A 80 24.36 -10.44 -7.82
CA LEU A 80 25.75 -10.92 -7.68
C LEU A 80 26.36 -11.25 -9.05
N ALA A 81 25.63 -11.96 -9.89
CA ALA A 81 26.05 -12.27 -11.25
C ALA A 81 26.25 -11.01 -12.10
N GLU A 82 25.33 -10.03 -11.99
CA GLU A 82 25.43 -8.78 -12.74
C GLU A 82 26.59 -7.90 -12.26
N MET A 83 26.82 -7.79 -10.94
CA MET A 83 27.99 -7.08 -10.39
C MET A 83 29.31 -7.71 -10.84
N ALA A 84 29.38 -9.06 -10.84
CA ALA A 84 30.56 -9.77 -11.32
C ALA A 84 30.81 -9.50 -12.83
N ARG A 85 29.73 -9.49 -13.65
CA ARG A 85 29.79 -9.12 -15.07
C ARG A 85 30.25 -7.69 -15.32
N LEU A 86 29.95 -6.77 -14.40
CA LEU A 86 30.46 -5.39 -14.45
C LEU A 86 31.93 -5.27 -14.03
N GLY A 87 32.59 -6.37 -13.69
CA GLY A 87 33.99 -6.40 -13.21
C GLY A 87 34.13 -5.84 -11.78
N LEU A 88 33.06 -5.81 -10.99
CA LEU A 88 33.12 -5.39 -9.60
C LEU A 88 33.71 -6.51 -8.72
N PRO A 89 34.35 -6.17 -7.59
CA PRO A 89 35.02 -7.14 -6.74
C PRO A 89 34.01 -7.95 -5.92
N VAL A 90 33.36 -8.92 -6.55
CA VAL A 90 32.40 -9.85 -5.93
C VAL A 90 33.15 -11.13 -5.54
N PRO A 91 33.07 -11.61 -4.29
CA PRO A 91 33.60 -12.92 -3.95
C PRO A 91 32.96 -13.99 -4.82
N PRO A 92 33.75 -14.94 -5.38
CA PRO A 92 33.23 -15.97 -6.27
C PRO A 92 32.22 -16.88 -5.55
N GLY A 93 31.31 -17.47 -6.34
CA GLY A 93 30.30 -18.35 -5.80
C GLY A 93 29.42 -18.97 -6.89
N PHE A 94 28.31 -19.56 -6.45
CA PHE A 94 27.28 -20.07 -7.34
C PHE A 94 25.88 -19.92 -6.76
N THR A 95 24.88 -19.88 -7.62
CA THR A 95 23.47 -19.76 -7.27
C THR A 95 22.71 -21.00 -7.70
N ILE A 96 21.95 -21.61 -6.81
CA ILE A 96 20.99 -22.68 -7.09
C ILE A 96 19.63 -22.04 -7.30
N THR A 97 18.95 -22.38 -8.40
CA THR A 97 17.76 -21.66 -8.88
C THR A 97 16.53 -21.77 -7.98
N CYS A 98 15.63 -20.79 -8.07
CA CYS A 98 14.32 -20.80 -7.40
C CYS A 98 13.48 -22.04 -7.78
N GLN A 99 13.54 -22.46 -9.04
CA GLN A 99 12.84 -23.67 -9.50
C GLN A 99 13.31 -24.93 -8.76
N THR A 100 14.60 -25.01 -8.43
CA THR A 100 15.15 -26.14 -7.66
C THR A 100 14.55 -26.19 -6.25
N CYS A 101 14.38 -25.03 -5.61
CA CYS A 101 13.68 -24.92 -4.34
C CYS A 101 12.25 -25.47 -4.44
N MET A 102 11.49 -25.03 -5.42
CA MET A 102 10.11 -25.49 -5.63
C MET A 102 10.01 -26.98 -5.94
N ASP A 103 10.94 -27.53 -6.71
CA ASP A 103 10.98 -28.96 -6.99
C ASP A 103 11.33 -29.77 -5.72
N TYR A 104 12.26 -29.27 -4.91
CA TYR A 104 12.63 -29.85 -3.62
C TYR A 104 11.45 -29.80 -2.63
N ALA A 105 10.80 -28.67 -2.50
CA ALA A 105 9.66 -28.49 -1.58
C ALA A 105 8.49 -29.43 -1.91
N ARG A 106 8.22 -29.68 -3.22
CA ARG A 106 7.15 -30.58 -3.64
C ARG A 106 7.40 -32.06 -3.34
N SER A 107 8.64 -32.49 -3.39
CA SER A 107 9.01 -33.91 -3.27
C SER A 107 9.71 -34.27 -1.97
N ASN A 108 10.20 -33.28 -1.24
CA ASN A 108 11.13 -33.41 -0.11
C ASN A 108 12.36 -34.29 -0.44
N THR A 109 12.76 -34.28 -1.72
CA THR A 109 13.92 -35.01 -2.24
C THR A 109 14.69 -34.16 -3.21
N TRP A 110 16.00 -34.36 -3.24
CA TRP A 110 16.85 -33.64 -4.20
C TRP A 110 16.48 -33.99 -5.64
N PRO A 111 16.24 -33.00 -6.50
CA PRO A 111 16.04 -33.25 -7.91
C PRO A 111 17.28 -33.93 -8.53
N ALA A 112 17.06 -34.86 -9.46
CA ALA A 112 18.15 -35.65 -10.08
C ALA A 112 19.22 -34.74 -10.69
N GLY A 113 20.49 -35.03 -10.39
CA GLY A 113 21.67 -34.35 -10.95
C GLY A 113 22.04 -33.00 -10.26
N VAL A 114 21.20 -32.47 -9.38
CA VAL A 114 21.48 -31.15 -8.70
C VAL A 114 22.70 -31.25 -7.80
N LEU A 115 22.85 -32.32 -7.04
CA LEU A 115 23.99 -32.50 -6.14
C LEU A 115 25.30 -32.66 -6.91
N ASP A 116 25.25 -33.27 -8.13
CA ASP A 116 26.42 -33.36 -9.02
C ASP A 116 26.80 -31.96 -9.52
N GLU A 117 25.81 -31.13 -9.97
CA GLU A 117 26.04 -29.75 -10.38
C GLU A 117 26.60 -28.90 -9.25
N VAL A 118 26.09 -29.09 -8.01
CA VAL A 118 26.60 -28.40 -6.81
C VAL A 118 28.05 -28.78 -6.52
N SER A 119 28.39 -30.07 -6.63
CA SER A 119 29.75 -30.58 -6.42
C SER A 119 30.72 -30.04 -7.48
N GLU A 120 30.30 -29.98 -8.74
CA GLU A 120 31.11 -29.39 -9.82
C GLU A 120 31.30 -27.86 -9.62
N ALA A 121 30.27 -27.17 -9.18
CA ALA A 121 30.35 -25.73 -8.89
C ALA A 121 31.23 -25.42 -7.66
N LEU A 122 31.18 -26.29 -6.64
CA LEU A 122 32.08 -26.18 -5.48
C LEU A 122 33.54 -26.43 -5.89
N ALA A 123 33.80 -27.47 -6.66
CA ALA A 123 35.17 -27.74 -7.14
C ALA A 123 35.74 -26.60 -8.00
N ASP A 124 34.87 -25.90 -8.74
CA ASP A 124 35.23 -24.68 -9.46
C ASP A 124 35.54 -23.53 -8.52
N LEU A 125 34.69 -23.31 -7.50
CA LEU A 125 34.90 -22.30 -6.48
C LEU A 125 36.22 -22.49 -5.74
N GLU A 126 36.52 -23.72 -5.34
CA GLU A 126 37.80 -24.11 -4.71
C GLU A 126 39.01 -23.79 -5.59
N ARG A 127 38.95 -24.09 -6.87
CA ARG A 127 40.01 -23.77 -7.83
C ARG A 127 40.27 -22.26 -7.93
N ARG A 128 39.19 -21.49 -8.00
CA ARG A 128 39.27 -20.00 -8.09
C ARG A 128 39.82 -19.36 -6.81
N CYS A 129 39.41 -19.89 -5.65
CA CYS A 129 39.91 -19.41 -4.37
C CYS A 129 41.31 -19.94 -4.04
N GLY A 130 41.77 -21.01 -4.68
CA GLY A 130 43.03 -21.71 -4.36
C GLY A 130 42.99 -22.43 -3.02
N ARG A 131 41.77 -22.66 -2.47
CA ARG A 131 41.48 -23.24 -1.15
C ARG A 131 40.45 -24.31 -1.26
N ARG A 132 40.35 -25.25 -0.32
CA ARG A 132 39.33 -26.28 -0.28
C ARG A 132 38.40 -26.13 0.92
N LEU A 133 37.16 -26.49 0.72
CA LEU A 133 36.18 -26.49 1.80
C LEU A 133 36.58 -27.51 2.86
N GLY A 134 36.76 -27.05 4.11
CA GLY A 134 37.20 -27.91 5.22
C GLY A 134 38.66 -28.34 5.19
N ASP A 135 39.51 -27.71 4.37
CA ASP A 135 40.96 -27.99 4.38
C ASP A 135 41.56 -27.75 5.79
N PRO A 136 42.30 -28.71 6.33
CA PRO A 136 42.83 -28.57 7.70
C PRO A 136 43.93 -27.53 7.82
N ALA A 137 44.53 -27.02 6.72
CA ALA A 137 45.62 -26.04 6.76
C ALA A 137 45.19 -24.64 6.31
N ASP A 138 44.39 -24.51 5.26
CA ASP A 138 43.90 -23.25 4.70
C ASP A 138 42.48 -23.42 4.16
N PRO A 139 41.44 -23.46 5.07
CA PRO A 139 40.10 -23.77 4.68
C PRO A 139 39.45 -22.66 3.85
N LEU A 140 38.72 -23.09 2.79
CA LEU A 140 37.71 -22.24 2.16
C LEU A 140 36.50 -22.20 3.09
N LEU A 141 36.02 -21.01 3.43
CA LEU A 141 34.75 -20.83 4.11
C LEU A 141 33.74 -20.21 3.18
N VAL A 142 32.49 -20.65 3.28
CA VAL A 142 31.41 -20.14 2.41
C VAL A 142 30.19 -19.69 3.24
N SER A 143 29.47 -18.74 2.70
CA SER A 143 28.12 -18.38 3.16
C SER A 143 27.08 -19.09 2.29
N VAL A 144 25.99 -19.53 2.89
CA VAL A 144 24.79 -20.09 2.22
C VAL A 144 23.63 -19.19 2.52
N ARG A 145 23.17 -18.46 1.50
CA ARG A 145 22.21 -17.36 1.69
C ARG A 145 20.99 -17.52 0.79
N SER A 146 19.80 -17.23 1.30
CA SER A 146 18.58 -17.14 0.52
C SER A 146 18.57 -15.97 -0.45
N GLY A 147 17.84 -16.10 -1.55
CA GLY A 147 17.72 -15.06 -2.57
C GLY A 147 16.41 -15.18 -3.34
N ALA A 148 15.28 -14.83 -2.72
CA ALA A 148 13.99 -14.81 -3.40
C ALA A 148 13.94 -13.76 -4.53
N PRO A 149 13.05 -13.93 -5.53
CA PRO A 149 12.84 -12.94 -6.59
C PRO A 149 12.43 -11.57 -6.08
N ILE A 150 11.66 -11.55 -4.99
CA ILE A 150 11.23 -10.33 -4.28
C ILE A 150 11.97 -10.27 -2.94
N SER A 151 12.51 -9.10 -2.60
CA SER A 151 13.25 -8.92 -1.35
C SER A 151 12.32 -9.05 -0.13
N MET A 152 12.66 -9.97 0.77
CA MET A 152 11.96 -10.25 2.02
C MET A 152 12.95 -10.14 3.20
N PRO A 153 13.29 -8.93 3.66
CA PRO A 153 14.35 -8.71 4.65
C PRO A 153 14.07 -9.42 5.97
N GLY A 154 15.03 -10.21 6.48
CA GLY A 154 14.91 -10.92 7.76
C GLY A 154 13.95 -12.11 7.80
N MET A 155 13.28 -12.43 6.66
CA MET A 155 12.26 -13.48 6.64
C MET A 155 12.82 -14.87 6.37
N MET A 156 13.99 -14.97 5.76
CA MET A 156 14.61 -16.24 5.36
C MET A 156 16.02 -16.37 5.94
N ASP A 157 16.47 -17.61 6.05
CA ASP A 157 17.68 -17.96 6.77
C ASP A 157 18.97 -17.80 5.96
N THR A 158 20.06 -17.71 6.68
CA THR A 158 21.46 -17.62 6.20
C THR A 158 22.32 -18.49 7.10
N VAL A 159 23.34 -19.15 6.52
CA VAL A 159 24.39 -19.85 7.25
C VAL A 159 25.73 -19.28 6.81
N LEU A 160 26.54 -18.79 7.75
CA LEU A 160 27.88 -18.23 7.53
C LEU A 160 28.96 -19.16 8.06
N ASP A 161 30.19 -18.91 7.67
CA ASP A 161 31.40 -19.61 8.12
C ASP A 161 31.35 -21.13 7.91
N LEU A 162 30.55 -21.60 6.94
CA LEU A 162 30.41 -23.02 6.63
C LEU A 162 31.72 -23.55 6.03
N GLY A 163 32.13 -24.71 6.49
CA GLY A 163 33.43 -25.35 6.18
C GLY A 163 34.36 -25.52 7.38
N LEU A 164 33.99 -24.86 8.51
CA LEU A 164 34.72 -25.07 9.76
C LEU A 164 34.33 -26.41 10.41
N ASN A 165 35.37 -27.09 10.89
CA ASN A 165 35.30 -28.27 11.71
C ASN A 165 36.45 -28.27 12.73
N ASP A 166 36.64 -29.33 13.50
CA ASP A 166 37.66 -29.39 14.55
C ASP A 166 39.12 -29.33 14.05
N GLU A 167 39.36 -29.73 12.80
CA GLU A 167 40.69 -29.67 12.18
C GLU A 167 40.90 -28.32 11.46
N SER A 168 39.94 -27.90 10.68
CA SER A 168 40.05 -26.68 9.87
C SER A 168 40.09 -25.38 10.67
N VAL A 169 39.53 -25.36 11.90
CA VAL A 169 39.65 -24.19 12.79
C VAL A 169 41.07 -23.93 13.24
N GLU A 170 41.86 -24.99 13.47
CA GLU A 170 43.27 -24.88 13.84
C GLU A 170 44.10 -24.40 12.64
N GLY A 171 43.77 -24.85 11.44
CA GLY A 171 44.36 -24.33 10.20
C GLY A 171 44.07 -22.85 10.01
N LEU A 172 42.79 -22.44 10.19
CA LEU A 172 42.39 -21.04 10.12
C LEU A 172 43.15 -20.18 11.16
N ALA A 173 43.26 -20.63 12.39
CA ALA A 173 44.02 -19.95 13.44
C ALA A 173 45.51 -19.77 13.07
N THR A 174 46.11 -20.81 12.49
CA THR A 174 47.51 -20.76 12.04
C THR A 174 47.68 -19.81 10.86
N GLN A 175 46.84 -19.92 9.83
CA GLN A 175 46.87 -19.12 8.61
C GLN A 175 46.64 -17.61 8.89
N THR A 176 45.72 -17.29 9.78
CA THR A 176 45.41 -15.90 10.14
C THR A 176 46.33 -15.35 11.21
N ASN A 177 47.11 -16.20 11.91
CA ASN A 177 47.83 -15.88 13.12
C ASN A 177 46.95 -15.23 14.21
N ASP A 178 45.66 -15.60 14.20
CA ASP A 178 44.66 -15.12 15.12
C ASP A 178 43.73 -16.26 15.57
N ALA A 179 44.09 -16.89 16.65
CA ALA A 179 43.31 -17.99 17.23
C ALA A 179 41.95 -17.52 17.74
N ARG A 180 41.86 -16.27 18.23
CA ARG A 180 40.58 -15.73 18.69
C ARG A 180 39.59 -15.61 17.52
N PHE A 181 40.01 -15.02 16.42
CA PHE A 181 39.18 -14.92 15.21
C PHE A 181 38.66 -16.29 14.72
N ALA A 182 39.58 -17.27 14.63
CA ALA A 182 39.22 -18.61 14.17
C ALA A 182 38.18 -19.29 15.06
N TRP A 183 38.39 -19.25 16.38
CA TRP A 183 37.47 -19.87 17.35
C TRP A 183 36.14 -19.11 17.49
N ASP A 184 36.12 -17.78 17.33
CA ASP A 184 34.86 -17.02 17.30
C ASP A 184 34.05 -17.32 16.03
N SER A 185 34.71 -17.41 14.86
CA SER A 185 34.04 -17.85 13.62
C SER A 185 33.46 -19.26 13.74
N TYR A 186 34.19 -20.19 14.38
CA TYR A 186 33.66 -21.53 14.60
C TYR A 186 32.52 -21.57 15.62
N ARG A 187 32.58 -20.78 16.68
CA ARG A 187 31.48 -20.62 17.64
C ARG A 187 30.23 -20.12 16.94
N ARG A 188 30.34 -19.04 16.14
CA ARG A 188 29.22 -18.45 15.37
C ARG A 188 28.65 -19.48 14.40
N PHE A 189 29.48 -20.23 13.70
CA PHE A 189 29.02 -21.26 12.78
C PHE A 189 28.27 -22.39 13.49
N VAL A 190 28.77 -22.93 14.60
CA VAL A 190 28.09 -24.00 15.37
C VAL A 190 26.75 -23.50 15.87
N GLN A 191 26.66 -22.29 16.43
CA GLN A 191 25.40 -21.68 16.88
C GLN A 191 24.41 -21.54 15.72
N MET A 192 24.84 -20.89 14.62
CA MET A 192 23.98 -20.62 13.48
C MET A 192 23.51 -21.89 12.79
N PHE A 193 24.40 -22.86 12.58
CA PHE A 193 24.05 -24.16 11.99
C PHE A 193 23.03 -24.91 12.87
N SER A 194 23.26 -24.95 14.19
CA SER A 194 22.35 -25.59 15.14
C SER A 194 20.97 -24.97 15.13
N ASN A 195 20.90 -23.64 15.10
CA ASN A 195 19.65 -22.91 15.10
C ASN A 195 18.91 -23.00 13.74
N VAL A 196 19.61 -22.68 12.64
CA VAL A 196 18.99 -22.58 11.32
C VAL A 196 18.71 -23.96 10.71
N VAL A 197 19.67 -24.90 10.82
CA VAL A 197 19.57 -26.21 10.15
C VAL A 197 18.81 -27.21 11.01
N MET A 198 19.04 -27.22 12.33
CA MET A 198 18.47 -28.20 13.25
C MET A 198 17.30 -27.68 14.08
N GLY A 199 17.03 -26.37 14.02
CA GLY A 199 15.92 -25.77 14.78
C GLY A 199 16.13 -25.73 16.30
N VAL A 200 17.37 -25.85 16.77
CA VAL A 200 17.70 -25.78 18.20
C VAL A 200 17.47 -24.35 18.71
N ASP A 201 16.84 -24.18 19.87
CA ASP A 201 16.50 -22.87 20.43
C ASP A 201 17.74 -22.01 20.67
N SER A 202 17.79 -20.81 20.08
CA SER A 202 18.87 -19.86 20.22
C SER A 202 19.12 -19.41 21.67
N ALA A 203 18.09 -19.42 22.52
CA ALA A 203 18.20 -19.02 23.92
C ALA A 203 19.18 -19.90 24.71
N LEU A 204 19.37 -21.16 24.32
CA LEU A 204 20.34 -22.07 24.97
C LEU A 204 21.77 -21.63 24.73
N PHE A 205 22.07 -21.21 23.48
CA PHE A 205 23.39 -20.72 23.09
C PHE A 205 23.70 -19.33 23.69
N GLU A 206 22.69 -18.46 23.71
CA GLU A 206 22.83 -17.13 24.33
C GLU A 206 23.07 -17.21 25.86
N ALA A 207 22.43 -18.14 26.52
CA ALA A 207 22.64 -18.39 27.96
C ALA A 207 24.09 -18.88 28.23
N ALA A 208 24.60 -19.82 27.41
CA ALA A 208 25.96 -20.29 27.54
C ALA A 208 27.00 -19.20 27.24
N LEU A 209 26.74 -18.36 26.23
CA LEU A 209 27.58 -17.21 25.88
C LEU A 209 27.60 -16.15 26.99
N ALA A 210 26.44 -15.87 27.60
CA ALA A 210 26.33 -14.95 28.75
C ALA A 210 27.11 -15.47 29.95
N GLN A 211 27.05 -16.80 30.21
CA GLN A 211 27.82 -17.43 31.26
C GLN A 211 29.32 -17.31 30.99
N ALA A 212 29.79 -17.60 29.78
CA ALA A 212 31.18 -17.46 29.41
C ALA A 212 31.72 -16.04 29.61
N ARG A 213 30.92 -15.02 29.25
CA ARG A 213 31.27 -13.61 29.53
C ARG A 213 31.38 -13.31 31.00
N ALA A 214 30.46 -13.85 31.81
CA ALA A 214 30.47 -13.66 33.25
C ALA A 214 31.72 -14.33 33.90
N ASP A 215 32.07 -15.53 33.45
CA ASP A 215 33.23 -16.28 33.96
C ASP A 215 34.56 -15.58 33.65
N GLU A 216 34.69 -14.97 32.48
CA GLU A 216 35.83 -14.17 32.05
C GLU A 216 35.80 -12.69 32.55
N GLY A 217 34.69 -12.26 33.13
CA GLY A 217 34.51 -10.88 33.63
C GLY A 217 34.47 -9.81 32.53
N VAL A 218 34.07 -10.16 31.32
CA VAL A 218 33.98 -9.25 30.17
C VAL A 218 32.54 -8.86 29.85
N SER A 219 32.36 -7.71 29.23
CA SER A 219 31.03 -7.19 28.86
C SER A 219 30.62 -7.48 27.41
N SER A 220 31.59 -7.73 26.54
CA SER A 220 31.41 -7.96 25.12
C SER A 220 31.96 -9.32 24.68
N ASP A 221 31.30 -9.97 23.71
CA ASP A 221 31.77 -11.20 23.05
C ASP A 221 33.14 -10.97 22.38
N ALA A 222 33.40 -9.73 21.92
CA ALA A 222 34.65 -9.33 21.29
C ALA A 222 35.85 -9.41 22.23
N ASP A 223 35.62 -9.37 23.55
CA ASP A 223 36.66 -9.38 24.57
C ASP A 223 36.97 -10.81 25.06
N LEU A 224 36.20 -11.85 24.63
CA LEU A 224 36.47 -13.24 24.97
C LEU A 224 37.80 -13.72 24.33
N GLY A 225 38.65 -14.39 25.14
CA GLY A 225 39.88 -14.98 24.65
C GLY A 225 39.70 -16.27 23.89
N ALA A 226 40.71 -16.69 23.12
CA ALA A 226 40.66 -17.91 22.30
C ALA A 226 40.35 -19.18 23.10
N ASP A 227 40.89 -19.34 24.32
CA ASP A 227 40.62 -20.51 25.19
C ASP A 227 39.18 -20.54 25.67
N ALA A 228 38.59 -19.41 26.07
CA ALA A 228 37.20 -19.28 26.44
C ALA A 228 36.26 -19.61 25.24
N LEU A 229 36.58 -19.12 24.05
CA LEU A 229 35.83 -19.42 22.83
C LEU A 229 35.95 -20.91 22.45
N ARG A 230 37.12 -21.55 22.62
CA ARG A 230 37.28 -22.99 22.41
C ARG A 230 36.39 -23.80 23.37
N GLY A 231 36.35 -23.41 24.66
CA GLY A 231 35.48 -24.01 25.64
C GLY A 231 33.99 -23.83 25.30
N LEU A 232 33.64 -22.65 24.80
CA LEU A 232 32.28 -22.35 24.40
C LEU A 232 31.83 -23.16 23.16
N VAL A 233 32.70 -23.39 22.17
CA VAL A 233 32.43 -24.30 21.05
C VAL A 233 32.14 -25.73 21.54
N ALA A 234 32.89 -26.23 22.51
CA ALA A 234 32.62 -27.56 23.09
C ALA A 234 31.24 -27.59 23.77
N THR A 235 30.88 -26.55 24.51
CA THR A 235 29.55 -26.38 25.12
C THR A 235 28.44 -26.33 24.05
N PHE A 236 28.63 -25.59 23.00
CA PHE A 236 27.67 -25.47 21.90
C PHE A 236 27.45 -26.82 21.19
N LYS A 237 28.51 -27.58 20.97
CA LYS A 237 28.39 -28.96 20.44
C LYS A 237 27.68 -29.89 21.36
N GLN A 238 27.81 -29.72 22.68
CA GLN A 238 27.06 -30.46 23.66
C GLN A 238 25.56 -30.11 23.58
N ILE A 239 25.20 -28.81 23.52
CA ILE A 239 23.84 -28.35 23.30
C ILE A 239 23.28 -28.97 22.02
N PHE A 240 24.05 -28.95 20.91
CA PHE A 240 23.66 -29.61 19.68
C PHE A 240 23.33 -31.11 19.91
N SER A 241 24.22 -31.86 20.58
CA SER A 241 24.03 -33.28 20.79
C SER A 241 22.84 -33.62 21.70
N GLU A 242 22.45 -32.70 22.58
CA GLU A 242 21.31 -32.86 23.48
C GLU A 242 19.97 -32.52 22.83
N HIS A 243 19.93 -31.70 21.80
CA HIS A 243 18.71 -31.11 21.25
C HIS A 243 18.47 -31.36 19.74
N ALA A 244 19.48 -31.82 18.97
CA ALA A 244 19.33 -32.07 17.54
C ALA A 244 18.47 -33.34 17.27
N ASP A 245 17.56 -33.23 16.30
CA ASP A 245 16.68 -34.35 15.90
C ASP A 245 17.33 -35.21 14.81
N VAL A 246 17.97 -36.33 15.26
CA VAL A 246 18.55 -37.34 14.34
C VAL A 246 17.50 -38.05 13.51
N ALA A 247 16.26 -38.17 13.99
CA ALA A 247 15.21 -38.83 13.21
C ALA A 247 14.83 -38.02 11.97
N ALA A 248 14.88 -36.67 12.07
CA ALA A 248 14.71 -35.76 10.95
C ALA A 248 15.98 -35.65 10.07
N HIS A 249 17.17 -35.75 10.66
CA HIS A 249 18.46 -35.57 10.03
C HIS A 249 19.44 -36.71 10.36
N PRO A 250 19.26 -37.90 9.78
CA PRO A 250 20.11 -39.06 10.09
C PRO A 250 21.60 -38.86 9.72
N GLU A 251 21.92 -37.89 8.92
CA GLU A 251 23.28 -37.52 8.51
C GLU A 251 24.12 -36.91 9.63
N VAL A 252 23.51 -36.43 10.71
CA VAL A 252 24.19 -35.87 11.86
C VAL A 252 24.35 -36.92 13.01
N ALA A 253 24.07 -38.18 12.75
CA ALA A 253 24.34 -39.27 13.71
C ALA A 253 25.82 -39.67 13.69
N ASP A 254 26.40 -39.88 14.87
CA ASP A 254 27.73 -40.50 14.99
C ASP A 254 27.67 -42.02 14.78
N GLU A 255 28.83 -42.70 14.94
CA GLU A 255 28.92 -44.15 14.79
C GLU A 255 28.03 -44.93 15.78
N THR A 256 27.60 -44.31 16.86
CA THR A 256 26.68 -44.88 17.85
C THR A 256 25.23 -44.61 17.59
N GLY A 257 24.92 -43.73 16.58
CA GLY A 257 23.59 -43.23 16.27
C GLY A 257 23.14 -42.06 17.12
N ALA A 258 24.04 -41.42 17.88
CA ALA A 258 23.76 -40.22 18.68
C ALA A 258 23.98 -38.94 17.85
N PRO A 259 23.24 -37.86 18.17
CA PRO A 259 23.47 -36.56 17.48
C PRO A 259 24.87 -36.05 17.71
N ALA A 260 25.60 -35.70 16.65
CA ALA A 260 26.90 -35.11 16.70
C ALA A 260 27.03 -33.99 15.65
N PHE A 261 27.69 -32.89 16.02
CA PHE A 261 27.92 -31.79 15.07
C PHE A 261 28.73 -32.28 13.86
N PRO A 262 28.22 -32.13 12.60
CA PRO A 262 28.81 -32.73 11.41
C PRO A 262 30.18 -32.15 11.13
N GLN A 263 31.20 -33.02 11.04
CA GLN A 263 32.57 -32.65 10.74
C GLN A 263 32.88 -32.68 9.23
N ASP A 264 32.03 -33.34 8.43
CA ASP A 264 32.18 -33.35 6.96
C ASP A 264 31.54 -32.11 6.34
N PRO A 265 32.36 -31.22 5.71
CA PRO A 265 31.85 -29.98 5.11
C PRO A 265 30.88 -30.23 3.96
N ALA A 266 30.91 -31.35 3.29
CA ALA A 266 29.94 -31.69 2.23
C ALA A 266 28.57 -31.97 2.83
N VAL A 267 28.49 -32.62 4.01
CA VAL A 267 27.25 -32.80 4.76
C VAL A 267 26.71 -31.45 5.26
N GLN A 268 27.61 -30.63 5.83
CA GLN A 268 27.25 -29.27 6.28
C GLN A 268 26.60 -28.46 5.15
N LEU A 269 27.23 -28.43 3.97
CA LEU A 269 26.75 -27.67 2.81
C LEU A 269 25.38 -28.18 2.33
N ARG A 270 25.21 -29.50 2.20
CA ARG A 270 23.96 -30.09 1.75
C ARG A 270 22.81 -29.78 2.69
N LEU A 271 23.02 -29.88 4.00
CA LEU A 271 22.02 -29.59 5.02
C LEU A 271 21.69 -28.09 5.05
N ALA A 272 22.68 -27.22 4.96
CA ALA A 272 22.48 -25.76 4.93
C ALA A 272 21.66 -25.33 3.71
N ILE A 273 21.93 -25.88 2.52
CA ILE A 273 21.14 -25.58 1.31
C ILE A 273 19.68 -26.02 1.51
N ALA A 274 19.46 -27.22 2.06
CA ALA A 274 18.13 -27.74 2.32
C ALA A 274 17.36 -26.87 3.35
N ALA A 275 18.04 -26.43 4.41
CA ALA A 275 17.46 -25.55 5.42
C ALA A 275 17.06 -24.18 4.82
N VAL A 276 17.91 -23.59 3.97
CA VAL A 276 17.61 -22.34 3.28
C VAL A 276 16.42 -22.51 2.33
N PHE A 277 16.28 -23.63 1.64
CA PHE A 277 15.05 -23.93 0.87
C PHE A 277 13.83 -23.99 1.77
N GLY A 278 13.94 -24.69 2.90
CA GLY A 278 12.85 -24.82 3.89
C GLY A 278 12.41 -23.48 4.49
N SER A 279 13.32 -22.51 4.59
CA SER A 279 13.01 -21.19 5.14
C SER A 279 11.98 -20.41 4.32
N TRP A 280 11.79 -20.74 3.03
CA TRP A 280 10.70 -20.20 2.21
C TRP A 280 9.33 -20.48 2.80
N ASP A 281 9.15 -21.65 3.40
CA ASP A 281 7.88 -22.11 3.96
C ASP A 281 7.75 -21.94 5.48
N CYS A 282 8.69 -21.25 6.14
CA CYS A 282 8.56 -20.92 7.54
C CYS A 282 7.41 -19.93 7.78
N GLU A 283 6.85 -19.94 8.99
CA GLU A 283 5.66 -19.15 9.34
C GLU A 283 5.85 -17.65 9.09
N ARG A 284 7.00 -17.07 9.49
CA ARG A 284 7.32 -15.65 9.28
C ARG A 284 7.38 -15.29 7.80
N ALA A 285 7.95 -16.17 6.95
CA ALA A 285 8.04 -15.93 5.50
C ALA A 285 6.66 -16.04 4.84
N ARG A 286 5.83 -17.01 5.23
CA ARG A 286 4.44 -17.14 4.76
C ARG A 286 3.60 -15.93 5.15
N LEU A 287 3.70 -15.48 6.41
CA LEU A 287 2.97 -14.29 6.88
C LEU A 287 3.38 -13.05 6.09
N TYR A 288 4.68 -12.84 5.91
CA TYR A 288 5.20 -11.70 5.12
C TYR A 288 4.70 -11.73 3.67
N ARG A 289 4.73 -12.91 3.01
CA ARG A 289 4.22 -13.05 1.65
C ARG A 289 2.74 -12.72 1.55
N ARG A 290 1.91 -13.21 2.47
CA ARG A 290 0.47 -12.88 2.53
C ARG A 290 0.25 -11.38 2.68
N GLN A 291 0.94 -10.74 3.62
CA GLN A 291 0.81 -9.30 3.88
C GLN A 291 1.25 -8.43 2.69
N ASN A 292 2.21 -8.91 1.89
CA ASN A 292 2.77 -8.19 0.76
C ASN A 292 2.29 -8.71 -0.60
N HIS A 293 1.27 -9.58 -0.63
CA HIS A 293 0.69 -10.17 -1.85
C HIS A 293 1.72 -10.84 -2.77
N ILE A 294 2.70 -11.55 -2.18
CA ILE A 294 3.74 -12.29 -2.88
C ILE A 294 3.26 -13.72 -3.07
N SER A 295 3.33 -14.24 -4.32
CA SER A 295 2.92 -15.61 -4.62
C SER A 295 3.80 -16.64 -3.93
N ASP A 296 3.18 -17.70 -3.40
CA ASP A 296 3.88 -18.84 -2.81
C ASP A 296 4.65 -19.68 -3.84
N ASP A 297 4.31 -19.60 -5.12
CA ASP A 297 4.93 -20.36 -6.23
C ASP A 297 6.29 -19.83 -6.69
N LEU A 298 6.80 -18.73 -6.13
CA LEU A 298 8.05 -18.13 -6.56
C LEU A 298 9.29 -18.89 -6.06
N GLY A 299 9.25 -19.43 -4.85
CA GLY A 299 10.41 -20.07 -4.22
C GLY A 299 11.55 -19.11 -3.87
N THR A 300 12.66 -19.67 -3.39
CA THR A 300 13.90 -18.93 -3.15
C THR A 300 15.07 -19.60 -3.86
N ALA A 301 16.00 -18.80 -4.43
CA ALA A 301 17.31 -19.30 -4.81
C ALA A 301 18.22 -19.43 -3.57
N VAL A 302 19.27 -20.23 -3.69
CA VAL A 302 20.32 -20.35 -2.69
C VAL A 302 21.65 -19.91 -3.30
N ASN A 303 22.32 -18.97 -2.64
CA ASN A 303 23.61 -18.45 -3.04
C ASN A 303 24.69 -19.01 -2.12
N VAL A 304 25.61 -19.77 -2.68
CA VAL A 304 26.84 -20.26 -2.00
C VAL A 304 27.99 -19.40 -2.46
N GLN A 305 28.61 -18.65 -1.53
CA GLN A 305 29.59 -17.63 -1.87
C GLN A 305 30.78 -17.70 -0.92
N ALA A 306 32.01 -17.54 -1.44
CA ALA A 306 33.21 -17.44 -0.62
C ALA A 306 33.08 -16.32 0.39
N MET A 307 33.46 -16.56 1.65
CA MET A 307 33.46 -15.56 2.69
C MET A 307 34.53 -14.51 2.45
N ALA A 308 34.22 -13.27 2.81
CA ALA A 308 35.15 -12.17 3.00
C ALA A 308 34.96 -11.63 4.42
N PHE A 309 36.03 -11.40 5.14
CA PHE A 309 36.00 -11.15 6.57
C PHE A 309 36.33 -9.70 6.92
N GLY A 310 35.32 -8.98 7.44
CA GLY A 310 35.48 -7.61 7.93
C GLY A 310 36.08 -7.52 9.34
N ASN A 311 36.32 -8.66 10.01
CA ASN A 311 36.82 -8.78 11.37
C ASN A 311 38.23 -9.41 11.46
N ARG A 312 39.07 -9.13 10.43
CA ARG A 312 40.47 -9.59 10.37
C ARG A 312 41.50 -8.50 10.75
N GLY A 313 41.13 -7.62 11.64
CA GLY A 313 42.02 -6.55 12.12
C GLY A 313 41.53 -5.15 11.75
N GLU A 314 42.37 -4.15 12.09
CA GLU A 314 42.02 -2.73 11.92
C GLU A 314 42.01 -2.24 10.46
N ASP A 315 42.56 -3.03 9.53
CA ASP A 315 42.51 -2.82 8.09
C ASP A 315 41.36 -3.57 7.41
N SER A 316 40.39 -4.05 8.21
CA SER A 316 39.22 -4.77 7.78
C SER A 316 37.96 -4.10 8.33
N ALA A 317 36.84 -4.14 7.57
CA ALA A 317 35.59 -3.51 7.95
C ALA A 317 34.42 -4.14 7.22
N SER A 318 33.22 -4.01 7.76
CA SER A 318 31.97 -4.27 7.05
C SER A 318 31.08 -3.04 7.08
N GLY A 319 30.23 -2.86 6.06
CA GLY A 319 29.35 -1.70 5.99
C GLY A 319 28.16 -1.86 5.06
N VAL A 320 27.22 -0.93 5.24
CA VAL A 320 26.04 -0.76 4.40
C VAL A 320 26.03 0.67 3.90
N ALA A 321 25.81 0.88 2.61
CA ALA A 321 25.81 2.20 2.02
C ALA A 321 24.75 2.36 0.94
N PHE A 322 24.27 3.59 0.78
CA PHE A 322 23.38 4.01 -0.30
C PHE A 322 24.14 4.99 -1.20
N THR A 323 23.93 4.90 -2.49
CA THR A 323 24.57 5.80 -3.46
C THR A 323 24.09 7.25 -3.34
N ARG A 324 22.86 7.44 -2.81
CA ARG A 324 22.24 8.74 -2.45
C ARG A 324 21.59 8.62 -1.08
N ASN A 325 21.36 9.76 -0.43
CA ASN A 325 20.69 9.77 0.86
C ASN A 325 19.23 9.26 0.73
N PRO A 326 18.85 8.14 1.35
CA PRO A 326 17.52 7.55 1.21
C PRO A 326 16.41 8.36 1.89
N ALA A 327 16.75 9.28 2.79
CA ALA A 327 15.79 10.15 3.46
C ALA A 327 15.51 11.43 2.67
N THR A 328 16.56 12.06 2.11
CA THR A 328 16.46 13.39 1.47
C THR A 328 16.58 13.35 -0.06
N GLY A 329 17.05 12.25 -0.63
CA GLY A 329 17.35 12.13 -2.07
C GLY A 329 18.64 12.80 -2.53
N GLU A 330 19.38 13.45 -1.64
CA GLU A 330 20.59 14.16 -1.97
C GLU A 330 21.66 13.23 -2.58
N ARG A 331 22.28 13.67 -3.68
CA ARG A 331 23.36 12.92 -4.34
C ARG A 331 24.64 12.93 -3.50
N LYS A 332 24.58 12.30 -2.36
CA LYS A 332 25.66 12.12 -1.42
C LYS A 332 25.61 10.69 -0.88
N PRO A 333 26.69 9.93 -0.95
CA PRO A 333 26.72 8.62 -0.32
C PRO A 333 26.30 8.69 1.13
N TYR A 334 25.47 7.74 1.54
CA TYR A 334 24.93 7.68 2.88
C TYR A 334 25.07 6.25 3.40
N GLY A 335 25.46 6.07 4.63
CA GLY A 335 25.61 4.74 5.23
C GLY A 335 26.66 4.72 6.32
N ASP A 336 26.87 3.53 6.86
CA ASP A 336 27.71 3.29 8.01
C ASP A 336 28.63 2.10 7.77
N TYR A 337 29.77 2.12 8.42
CA TYR A 337 30.69 0.99 8.47
C TYR A 337 31.22 0.79 9.88
N LEU A 338 31.75 -0.41 10.12
CA LEU A 338 32.31 -0.80 11.40
C LEU A 338 33.64 -1.50 11.16
N VAL A 339 34.73 -0.96 11.74
CA VAL A 339 36.08 -1.54 11.67
C VAL A 339 36.13 -2.80 12.52
N ASN A 340 36.84 -3.80 12.04
CA ASN A 340 37.05 -5.07 12.69
C ASN A 340 35.73 -5.71 13.15
N ALA A 341 34.79 -5.89 12.18
CA ALA A 341 33.45 -6.38 12.45
C ALA A 341 32.87 -7.19 11.27
N GLN A 342 32.00 -8.14 11.55
CA GLN A 342 31.19 -8.82 10.53
C GLN A 342 29.99 -7.99 10.14
N GLY A 343 29.37 -8.31 8.98
CA GLY A 343 28.21 -7.58 8.48
C GLY A 343 27.00 -7.59 9.42
N GLU A 344 26.83 -8.68 10.19
CA GLU A 344 25.76 -8.80 11.18
C GLU A 344 25.92 -7.80 12.33
N ASP A 345 27.16 -7.51 12.75
CA ASP A 345 27.46 -6.58 13.84
C ASP A 345 27.07 -5.13 13.46
N VAL A 346 27.16 -4.78 12.17
CA VAL A 346 26.73 -3.47 11.64
C VAL A 346 25.21 -3.30 11.74
N VAL A 347 24.46 -4.35 11.40
CA VAL A 347 22.99 -4.31 11.35
C VAL A 347 22.39 -4.44 12.75
N ALA A 348 23.03 -5.21 13.64
CA ALA A 348 22.54 -5.45 15.00
C ALA A 348 22.66 -4.22 15.93
N GLY A 349 23.44 -3.19 15.55
CA GLY A 349 23.58 -1.96 16.33
C GLY A 349 24.26 -2.14 17.70
N ILE A 350 25.04 -3.22 17.88
CA ILE A 350 25.69 -3.55 19.15
C ILE A 350 26.86 -2.61 19.45
N ARG A 351 27.49 -2.08 18.40
CA ARG A 351 28.64 -1.15 18.46
C ARG A 351 28.29 0.13 17.71
N ASN A 352 28.92 1.25 18.11
CA ASN A 352 28.77 2.51 17.38
C ASN A 352 29.48 2.42 16.01
N THR A 353 28.72 2.71 14.98
CA THR A 353 29.19 2.73 13.58
C THR A 353 29.81 4.07 13.24
N GLU A 354 30.68 4.10 12.22
CA GLU A 354 31.26 5.33 11.64
C GLU A 354 30.54 5.64 10.31
N PRO A 355 30.28 6.94 10.02
CA PRO A 355 29.69 7.35 8.75
C PRO A 355 30.62 7.01 7.56
N ILE A 356 29.99 6.54 6.46
CA ILE A 356 30.69 6.11 5.25
C ILE A 356 31.64 7.17 4.64
N GLU A 357 31.41 8.46 4.90
CA GLU A 357 32.26 9.54 4.45
C GLU A 357 33.65 9.47 5.05
N ARG A 358 33.79 8.96 6.27
CA ARG A 358 35.06 8.82 6.97
C ARG A 358 35.90 7.65 6.49
N LEU A 359 35.34 6.71 5.74
CA LEU A 359 36.05 5.51 5.29
C LEU A 359 37.38 5.83 4.56
N ARG A 360 37.41 6.94 3.83
CA ARG A 360 38.64 7.39 3.13
C ARG A 360 39.69 8.06 4.04
N GLU A 361 39.33 8.36 5.27
CA GLU A 361 40.19 8.99 6.26
C GLU A 361 40.67 7.96 7.29
N THR A 362 40.12 6.75 7.28
CA THR A 362 40.43 5.66 8.18
C THR A 362 41.71 4.95 7.74
N PRO A 363 42.76 4.90 8.60
CA PRO A 363 44.03 4.28 8.27
C PRO A 363 43.86 2.81 7.79
N GLY A 364 44.44 2.49 6.65
CA GLY A 364 44.37 1.14 6.04
C GLY A 364 43.14 0.90 5.16
N LEU A 365 42.14 1.78 5.17
CA LEU A 365 40.89 1.63 4.38
C LEU A 365 40.74 2.69 3.27
N GLU A 366 41.69 3.62 3.12
CA GLU A 366 41.57 4.78 2.20
C GLU A 366 41.40 4.34 0.73
N GLY A 367 42.12 3.29 0.34
CA GLY A 367 42.05 2.70 -1.00
C GLY A 367 40.69 2.11 -1.33
N ALA A 368 40.17 1.31 -0.41
CA ALA A 368 38.86 0.69 -0.49
C ALA A 368 37.75 1.74 -0.52
N GLY A 369 37.85 2.80 0.31
CA GLY A 369 36.93 3.92 0.29
C GLY A 369 36.90 4.71 -1.03
N GLY A 370 38.06 4.83 -1.68
CA GLY A 370 38.17 5.41 -3.02
C GLY A 370 37.56 4.55 -4.12
N GLU A 371 37.73 3.23 -4.01
CA GLU A 371 37.14 2.25 -4.93
C GLU A 371 35.62 2.17 -4.79
N LEU A 372 35.11 2.11 -3.55
CA LEU A 372 33.68 2.08 -3.27
C LEU A 372 32.95 3.27 -3.91
N ARG A 373 33.53 4.46 -3.88
CA ARG A 373 32.98 5.65 -4.50
C ARG A 373 32.87 5.53 -6.03
N ARG A 374 33.88 4.92 -6.67
CA ARG A 374 33.81 4.63 -8.10
C ARG A 374 32.73 3.59 -8.43
N ILE A 375 32.55 2.62 -7.55
CA ILE A 375 31.51 1.59 -7.68
C ILE A 375 30.13 2.21 -7.60
N PHE A 376 29.89 3.19 -6.72
CA PHE A 376 28.60 3.90 -6.65
C PHE A 376 28.21 4.52 -8.00
N ASP A 377 29.13 5.21 -8.66
CA ASP A 377 28.88 5.80 -9.97
C ASP A 377 28.61 4.73 -11.06
N ILE A 378 29.31 3.59 -11.01
CA ILE A 378 29.08 2.46 -11.94
C ILE A 378 27.69 1.88 -11.74
N LEU A 379 27.31 1.61 -10.50
CA LEU A 379 26.02 1.02 -10.17
C LEU A 379 24.85 1.94 -10.51
N GLU A 380 24.90 3.23 -10.17
CA GLU A 380 23.86 4.20 -10.53
C GLU A 380 23.67 4.30 -12.05
N ARG A 381 24.76 4.34 -12.82
CA ARG A 381 24.69 4.40 -14.29
C ARG A 381 24.14 3.12 -14.89
N HIS A 382 24.50 1.97 -14.32
CA HIS A 382 24.07 0.67 -14.82
C HIS A 382 22.60 0.39 -14.51
N TYR A 383 22.22 0.48 -13.22
CA TYR A 383 20.84 0.23 -12.77
C TYR A 383 19.93 1.43 -13.01
N ARG A 384 20.51 2.60 -13.25
CA ARG A 384 19.80 3.86 -13.49
C ARG A 384 18.89 4.23 -12.32
N ASP A 385 19.27 3.84 -11.09
CA ASP A 385 18.53 4.08 -9.85
C ASP A 385 19.50 4.21 -8.66
N MET A 386 18.97 4.71 -7.54
CA MET A 386 19.69 4.73 -6.26
C MET A 386 19.82 3.30 -5.74
N MET A 387 21.06 2.93 -5.41
CA MET A 387 21.38 1.58 -4.97
C MET A 387 21.69 1.53 -3.47
N ASP A 388 21.22 0.45 -2.85
CA ASP A 388 21.55 -0.02 -1.51
C ASP A 388 22.60 -1.14 -1.63
N ILE A 389 23.68 -1.06 -0.87
CA ILE A 389 24.90 -1.83 -1.07
C ILE A 389 25.37 -2.38 0.27
N GLU A 390 25.68 -3.67 0.30
CA GLU A 390 26.39 -4.32 1.39
C GLU A 390 27.80 -4.64 0.90
N PHE A 391 28.82 -4.26 1.68
CA PHE A 391 30.21 -4.47 1.34
C PHE A 391 31.04 -4.91 2.56
N THR A 392 32.16 -5.55 2.29
CA THR A 392 33.16 -5.92 3.28
C THR A 392 34.55 -5.54 2.74
N ILE A 393 35.40 -5.07 3.62
CA ILE A 393 36.81 -4.83 3.36
C ILE A 393 37.61 -5.83 4.18
N GLU A 394 38.39 -6.65 3.53
CA GLU A 394 39.28 -7.60 4.16
C GLU A 394 40.73 -7.21 3.84
N GLN A 395 41.48 -6.83 4.86
CA GLN A 395 42.89 -6.42 4.73
C GLN A 395 43.08 -5.37 3.62
N GLY A 396 42.29 -4.30 3.67
CA GLY A 396 42.35 -3.19 2.73
C GLY A 396 41.72 -3.49 1.35
N ARG A 397 41.26 -4.72 1.08
CA ARG A 397 40.63 -5.11 -0.19
C ARG A 397 39.13 -5.08 -0.08
N LEU A 398 38.47 -4.33 -0.97
CA LEU A 398 37.02 -4.20 -1.03
C LEU A 398 36.36 -5.42 -1.68
N TYR A 399 35.23 -5.84 -1.14
CA TYR A 399 34.34 -6.85 -1.70
C TYR A 399 32.90 -6.38 -1.64
N MET A 400 32.18 -6.57 -2.75
CA MET A 400 30.75 -6.29 -2.89
C MET A 400 29.96 -7.55 -2.56
N LEU A 401 29.12 -7.52 -1.52
CA LEU A 401 28.35 -8.69 -1.08
C LEU A 401 26.92 -8.70 -1.58
N GLN A 402 26.33 -7.52 -1.79
CA GLN A 402 24.97 -7.39 -2.27
C GLN A 402 24.74 -5.98 -2.83
N THR A 403 23.90 -5.89 -3.84
CA THR A 403 23.30 -4.62 -4.26
C THR A 403 21.81 -4.82 -4.55
N ARG A 404 21.03 -3.77 -4.30
CA ARG A 404 19.59 -3.72 -4.61
C ARG A 404 19.14 -2.29 -4.80
N VAL A 405 17.97 -2.10 -5.42
CA VAL A 405 17.34 -0.78 -5.49
C VAL A 405 17.04 -0.29 -4.07
N GLY A 406 17.53 0.89 -3.73
CA GLY A 406 17.44 1.43 -2.38
C GLY A 406 16.01 1.81 -2.01
N LYS A 407 15.56 1.33 -0.83
CA LYS A 407 14.32 1.82 -0.22
C LYS A 407 14.51 3.27 0.20
N ARG A 408 13.48 4.10 0.01
CA ARG A 408 13.59 5.54 0.19
C ARG A 408 12.26 6.15 0.62
N THR A 409 12.32 7.33 1.23
CA THR A 409 11.13 8.11 1.56
C THR A 409 10.46 8.66 0.30
N ALA A 410 9.21 9.07 0.41
CA ALA A 410 8.48 9.71 -0.69
C ALA A 410 9.19 10.98 -1.20
N GLN A 411 9.71 11.81 -0.29
CA GLN A 411 10.46 13.01 -0.63
C GLN A 411 11.74 12.68 -1.40
N ALA A 412 12.50 11.70 -0.92
CA ALA A 412 13.71 11.24 -1.60
C ALA A 412 13.40 10.64 -2.98
N ALA A 413 12.29 9.89 -3.11
CA ALA A 413 11.87 9.33 -4.40
C ALA A 413 11.61 10.40 -5.45
N LEU A 414 10.91 11.48 -5.08
CA LEU A 414 10.67 12.62 -5.98
C LEU A 414 11.98 13.30 -6.39
N ARG A 415 12.81 13.65 -5.41
CA ARG A 415 14.08 14.33 -5.66
C ARG A 415 15.00 13.49 -6.54
N ILE A 416 15.15 12.19 -6.23
CA ILE A 416 15.98 11.28 -7.02
C ILE A 416 15.47 11.17 -8.46
N ALA A 417 14.15 11.06 -8.67
CA ALA A 417 13.57 10.98 -9.99
C ALA A 417 13.86 12.25 -10.81
N VAL A 418 13.71 13.43 -10.20
CA VAL A 418 13.97 14.72 -10.85
C VAL A 418 15.47 14.94 -11.10
N ASP A 419 16.33 14.63 -10.11
CA ASP A 419 17.78 14.80 -10.26
C ASP A 419 18.35 13.84 -11.32
N MET A 420 17.89 12.57 -11.36
CA MET A 420 18.35 11.62 -12.37
C MET A 420 17.89 11.96 -13.78
N GLU A 421 16.71 12.56 -13.95
CA GLU A 421 16.27 13.11 -15.27
C GLU A 421 17.18 14.27 -15.69
N ARG A 422 17.43 15.24 -14.78
CA ARG A 422 18.32 16.37 -15.06
C ARG A 422 19.76 15.95 -15.35
N GLU A 423 20.24 14.87 -14.74
CA GLU A 423 21.53 14.24 -15.00
C GLU A 423 21.57 13.45 -16.31
N GLY A 424 20.42 13.24 -16.98
CA GLY A 424 20.30 12.47 -18.22
C GLY A 424 20.48 10.97 -18.01
N LEU A 425 20.31 10.47 -16.78
CA LEU A 425 20.39 9.05 -16.45
C LEU A 425 19.10 8.31 -16.81
N ILE A 426 17.95 8.96 -16.68
CA ILE A 426 16.62 8.42 -16.99
C ILE A 426 15.79 9.41 -17.80
N SER A 427 14.78 8.90 -18.51
CA SER A 427 13.79 9.75 -19.18
C SER A 427 12.72 10.22 -18.19
N ARG A 428 11.88 11.19 -18.59
CA ARG A 428 10.73 11.64 -17.79
C ARG A 428 9.73 10.54 -17.57
N GLU A 429 9.50 9.72 -18.60
CA GLU A 429 8.58 8.57 -18.51
C GLU A 429 9.09 7.54 -17.49
N GLU A 430 10.41 7.25 -17.51
CA GLU A 430 11.03 6.38 -16.52
C GLU A 430 10.98 6.97 -15.12
N ALA A 431 11.17 8.27 -14.98
CA ALA A 431 11.06 8.98 -13.70
C ALA A 431 9.63 8.86 -13.14
N LEU A 432 8.60 9.08 -13.97
CA LEU A 432 7.21 8.92 -13.59
C LEU A 432 6.89 7.49 -13.13
N LEU A 433 7.40 6.47 -13.83
CA LEU A 433 7.16 5.07 -13.49
C LEU A 433 7.85 4.61 -12.20
N ARG A 434 8.89 5.30 -11.73
CA ARG A 434 9.64 4.96 -10.51
C ARG A 434 9.05 5.51 -9.23
N VAL A 435 8.31 6.60 -9.31
CA VAL A 435 7.66 7.18 -8.14
C VAL A 435 6.39 6.39 -7.83
N ASN A 436 6.30 5.82 -6.63
CA ASN A 436 5.08 5.13 -6.20
C ASN A 436 3.99 6.16 -5.86
N PRO A 437 2.86 6.17 -6.57
CA PRO A 437 1.80 7.14 -6.33
C PRO A 437 1.26 7.11 -4.89
N SER A 438 1.14 5.92 -4.29
CA SER A 438 0.64 5.77 -2.91
C SER A 438 1.52 6.46 -1.87
N GLN A 439 2.82 6.64 -2.15
CA GLN A 439 3.71 7.37 -1.25
C GLN A 439 3.43 8.88 -1.23
N LEU A 440 2.85 9.44 -2.31
CA LEU A 440 2.54 10.87 -2.37
C LEU A 440 1.47 11.29 -1.36
N ASP A 441 0.60 10.37 -0.96
CA ASP A 441 -0.42 10.62 0.05
C ASP A 441 0.21 11.08 1.38
N GLN A 442 1.36 10.49 1.75
CA GLN A 442 2.11 10.85 2.94
C GLN A 442 2.63 12.31 2.90
N LEU A 443 2.94 12.82 1.72
CA LEU A 443 3.47 14.18 1.55
C LEU A 443 2.39 15.26 1.64
N MET A 444 1.13 14.89 1.55
CA MET A 444 0.02 15.84 1.57
C MET A 444 -0.46 16.21 2.98
N HIS A 445 0.07 15.53 4.01
CA HIS A 445 -0.36 15.73 5.40
C HIS A 445 0.79 16.21 6.28
N PRO A 446 0.53 17.02 7.34
CA PRO A 446 1.53 17.36 8.33
C PRO A 446 2.16 16.10 8.93
N GLN A 447 3.45 16.12 9.17
CA GLN A 447 4.20 15.00 9.75
C GLN A 447 4.91 15.43 11.03
N VAL A 448 5.24 14.48 11.90
CA VAL A 448 6.08 14.75 13.06
C VAL A 448 7.50 15.07 12.55
N ALA A 449 8.05 16.23 12.97
CA ALA A 449 9.36 16.68 12.52
C ALA A 449 10.45 15.65 12.83
N ALA A 450 11.39 15.46 11.89
CA ALA A 450 12.52 14.56 12.08
C ALA A 450 13.39 15.05 13.24
N GLY A 451 13.49 14.25 14.31
CA GLY A 451 14.25 14.61 15.51
C GLY A 451 13.44 15.31 16.61
N ALA A 452 12.12 15.48 16.45
CA ALA A 452 11.27 15.99 17.51
C ALA A 452 11.31 15.05 18.73
N GLU A 453 11.48 15.62 19.92
CA GLU A 453 11.32 14.86 21.16
C GLU A 453 9.88 14.40 21.29
N ARG A 454 9.67 13.09 21.45
CA ARG A 454 8.34 12.48 21.52
C ARG A 454 8.24 11.44 22.65
N ARG A 455 7.17 11.52 23.41
CA ARG A 455 6.83 10.53 24.42
C ARG A 455 5.58 9.78 23.96
N VAL A 456 5.80 8.62 23.35
CA VAL A 456 4.72 7.73 22.93
C VAL A 456 4.06 7.11 24.15
N VAL A 457 2.74 7.22 24.27
CA VAL A 457 1.93 6.71 25.39
C VAL A 457 1.03 5.56 24.99
N ALA A 458 0.64 5.49 23.71
CA ALA A 458 -0.14 4.40 23.16
C ALA A 458 0.17 4.24 21.65
N ARG A 459 -0.19 3.09 21.10
CA ARG A 459 -0.15 2.81 19.67
C ARG A 459 -1.48 2.22 19.24
N GLY A 460 -1.95 2.64 18.08
CA GLY A 460 -3.11 2.10 17.40
C GLY A 460 -2.80 1.83 15.93
N LEU A 461 -3.83 1.64 15.14
CA LEU A 461 -3.74 1.44 13.71
C LEU A 461 -3.60 2.79 13.00
N ALA A 462 -2.65 2.87 12.07
CA ALA A 462 -2.49 3.97 11.14
C ALA A 462 -3.71 4.01 10.19
N ALA A 463 -4.72 4.84 10.52
CA ALA A 463 -6.03 4.82 9.87
C ALA A 463 -6.19 5.90 8.80
N SER A 464 -5.65 7.11 9.04
CA SER A 464 -5.60 8.19 8.06
C SER A 464 -4.29 8.96 8.23
N PRO A 465 -3.51 9.18 7.16
CA PRO A 465 -2.15 9.70 7.26
C PRO A 465 -2.09 11.13 7.79
N GLY A 466 -0.91 11.49 8.31
CA GLY A 466 -0.59 12.80 8.86
C GLY A 466 -0.51 12.82 10.37
N ALA A 467 -0.03 13.95 10.90
CA ALA A 467 0.07 14.19 12.32
C ALA A 467 -0.80 15.38 12.77
N ALA A 468 -1.36 15.30 13.96
CA ALA A 468 -2.16 16.37 14.54
C ALA A 468 -1.77 16.58 16.00
N VAL A 469 -1.82 17.86 16.41
CA VAL A 469 -1.64 18.29 17.81
C VAL A 469 -2.89 19.03 18.24
N GLY A 470 -3.40 18.72 19.43
CA GLY A 470 -4.56 19.41 19.96
C GLY A 470 -4.94 18.98 21.37
N GLU A 471 -5.89 19.70 21.94
CA GLU A 471 -6.47 19.38 23.24
C GLU A 471 -7.38 18.15 23.14
N VAL A 472 -7.31 17.26 24.10
CA VAL A 472 -8.20 16.11 24.23
C VAL A 472 -9.63 16.60 24.43
N VAL A 473 -10.53 16.21 23.54
CA VAL A 473 -11.98 16.43 23.68
C VAL A 473 -12.70 15.10 23.53
N LEU A 474 -13.69 14.85 24.38
CA LEU A 474 -14.34 13.55 24.51
C LEU A 474 -15.76 13.50 23.93
N SER A 475 -16.25 14.63 23.41
CA SER A 475 -17.53 14.69 22.72
C SER A 475 -17.45 15.56 21.45
N ALA A 476 -18.37 15.31 20.52
CA ALA A 476 -18.51 16.12 19.31
C ALA A 476 -18.83 17.60 19.63
N ALA A 477 -19.66 17.83 20.64
CA ALA A 477 -20.04 19.17 21.07
C ALA A 477 -18.85 19.97 21.64
N ASP A 478 -18.01 19.31 22.46
CA ASP A 478 -16.79 19.93 22.98
C ASP A 478 -15.79 20.24 21.86
N ALA A 479 -15.65 19.35 20.87
CA ALA A 479 -14.78 19.60 19.72
C ALA A 479 -15.20 20.86 18.96
N VAL A 480 -16.48 21.01 18.69
CA VAL A 480 -17.04 22.21 18.05
C VAL A 480 -16.81 23.47 18.91
N ALA A 481 -17.06 23.37 20.21
CA ALA A 481 -16.90 24.50 21.14
C ALA A 481 -15.43 24.96 21.27
N VAL A 482 -14.49 24.03 21.35
CA VAL A 482 -13.05 24.32 21.42
C VAL A 482 -12.55 24.90 20.10
N ALA A 483 -12.95 24.32 18.97
CA ALA A 483 -12.58 24.81 17.65
C ALA A 483 -13.14 26.22 17.36
N ALA A 484 -14.37 26.55 17.81
CA ALA A 484 -14.97 27.89 17.70
C ALA A 484 -14.17 28.96 18.46
N GLN A 485 -13.39 28.57 19.48
CA GLN A 485 -12.47 29.43 20.19
C GLN A 485 -11.09 29.56 19.51
N GLY A 486 -10.90 28.94 18.33
CA GLY A 486 -9.63 28.94 17.60
C GLY A 486 -8.58 27.99 18.20
N ARG A 487 -8.95 27.13 19.15
CA ARG A 487 -8.02 26.16 19.76
C ARG A 487 -8.05 24.84 19.02
N PRO A 488 -6.86 24.24 18.71
CA PRO A 488 -6.82 22.94 18.08
C PRO A 488 -7.20 21.85 19.08
N CYS A 489 -8.00 20.87 18.64
CA CYS A 489 -8.38 19.72 19.46
C CYS A 489 -8.26 18.40 18.72
N VAL A 490 -8.08 17.33 19.47
CA VAL A 490 -8.12 15.93 19.02
C VAL A 490 -9.36 15.31 19.63
N LEU A 491 -10.26 14.83 18.77
CA LEU A 491 -11.47 14.13 19.21
C LEU A 491 -11.10 12.70 19.62
N VAL A 492 -11.29 12.39 20.89
CA VAL A 492 -10.94 11.07 21.47
C VAL A 492 -12.23 10.35 21.85
N ARG A 493 -12.49 9.21 21.22
CA ARG A 493 -13.71 8.43 21.42
C ARG A 493 -13.39 6.95 21.60
N TRP A 494 -14.28 6.19 22.21
CA TRP A 494 -14.21 4.74 22.19
C TRP A 494 -14.33 4.23 20.73
N GLU A 495 -15.39 4.67 20.03
CA GLU A 495 -15.56 4.63 18.58
C GLU A 495 -16.37 5.86 18.14
N THR A 496 -16.35 6.22 16.88
CA THR A 496 -17.17 7.31 16.36
C THR A 496 -18.44 6.81 15.69
N THR A 497 -19.49 7.61 15.80
CA THR A 497 -20.78 7.39 15.16
C THR A 497 -21.10 8.53 14.18
N PRO A 498 -22.11 8.43 13.32
CA PRO A 498 -22.54 9.55 12.48
C PRO A 498 -22.86 10.84 13.24
N ASP A 499 -23.28 10.75 14.49
CA ASP A 499 -23.53 11.92 15.34
C ASP A 499 -22.25 12.68 15.71
N ASP A 500 -21.10 12.03 15.64
CA ASP A 500 -19.81 12.68 15.92
C ASP A 500 -19.28 13.51 14.73
N LEU A 501 -19.95 13.47 13.56
CA LEU A 501 -19.46 14.10 12.33
C LEU A 501 -19.12 15.58 12.49
N ALA A 502 -19.94 16.35 13.20
CA ALA A 502 -19.68 17.77 13.47
C ALA A 502 -18.39 17.97 14.28
N GLY A 503 -18.17 17.13 15.29
CA GLY A 503 -16.94 17.11 16.08
C GLY A 503 -15.73 16.67 15.28
N MET A 504 -15.89 15.66 14.45
CA MET A 504 -14.83 15.21 13.53
C MET A 504 -14.43 16.29 12.53
N CYS A 505 -15.39 17.05 12.01
CA CYS A 505 -15.13 18.21 11.15
C CYS A 505 -14.37 19.33 11.88
N ALA A 506 -14.67 19.58 13.16
CA ALA A 506 -14.06 20.63 13.95
C ALA A 506 -12.65 20.26 14.45
N ALA A 507 -12.42 19.00 14.82
CA ALA A 507 -11.15 18.51 15.36
C ALA A 507 -10.01 18.56 14.31
N LYS A 508 -8.76 18.67 14.79
CA LYS A 508 -7.54 18.57 13.95
C LYS A 508 -7.11 17.14 13.72
N GLY A 509 -7.49 16.22 14.58
CA GLY A 509 -7.21 14.81 14.49
C GLY A 509 -8.24 13.98 15.24
N ILE A 510 -8.31 12.69 14.92
CA ILE A 510 -9.28 11.75 15.48
C ILE A 510 -8.52 10.56 16.06
N LEU A 511 -8.89 10.20 17.30
CA LEU A 511 -8.30 9.08 18.03
C LEU A 511 -9.41 8.20 18.59
N THR A 512 -9.40 6.91 18.25
CA THR A 512 -10.34 5.96 18.86
C THR A 512 -9.60 4.81 19.54
N SER A 513 -10.12 4.36 20.69
CA SER A 513 -9.60 3.18 21.37
C SER A 513 -10.08 1.88 20.71
N HIS A 514 -11.18 1.91 19.96
CA HIS A 514 -11.73 0.76 19.24
C HIS A 514 -11.88 1.08 17.76
N GLY A 515 -11.95 0.02 16.93
CA GLY A 515 -12.15 0.12 15.49
C GLY A 515 -10.89 -0.11 14.67
N GLY A 516 -11.08 -0.55 13.43
CA GLY A 516 -10.06 -0.86 12.46
C GLY A 516 -9.79 0.29 11.46
N LYS A 517 -8.93 0.05 10.47
CA LYS A 517 -8.66 0.97 9.35
C LYS A 517 -9.88 1.26 8.48
N THR A 518 -10.95 0.53 8.66
CA THR A 518 -12.20 0.60 7.91
C THR A 518 -13.37 1.07 8.77
N SER A 519 -13.12 1.43 10.04
CA SER A 519 -14.14 1.97 10.94
C SER A 519 -14.67 3.31 10.45
N HIS A 520 -15.84 3.71 10.94
CA HIS A 520 -16.45 5.02 10.65
C HIS A 520 -15.45 6.17 10.86
N ALA A 521 -14.70 6.14 11.97
CA ALA A 521 -13.64 7.12 12.25
C ALA A 521 -12.60 7.19 11.13
N ALA A 522 -12.10 6.03 10.69
CA ALA A 522 -11.07 5.93 9.67
C ALA A 522 -11.53 6.40 8.29
N VAL A 523 -12.73 6.00 7.89
CA VAL A 523 -13.31 6.33 6.56
C VAL A 523 -13.58 7.82 6.46
N ILE A 524 -14.25 8.37 7.45
CA ILE A 524 -14.62 9.80 7.47
C ILE A 524 -13.36 10.66 7.59
N ALA A 525 -12.41 10.29 8.46
CA ALA A 525 -11.15 11.02 8.60
C ALA A 525 -10.36 11.07 7.29
N ARG A 526 -10.27 9.94 6.57
CA ARG A 526 -9.63 9.89 5.25
C ARG A 526 -10.36 10.76 4.22
N GLY A 527 -11.68 10.73 4.22
CA GLY A 527 -12.49 11.59 3.35
C GLY A 527 -12.24 13.08 3.61
N MET A 528 -12.01 13.44 4.87
CA MET A 528 -11.71 14.82 5.30
C MET A 528 -10.22 15.20 5.23
N GLY A 529 -9.33 14.27 4.91
CA GLY A 529 -7.88 14.47 4.96
C GLY A 529 -7.36 14.78 6.37
N LYS A 530 -7.97 14.22 7.41
CA LYS A 530 -7.58 14.44 8.81
C LYS A 530 -6.80 13.25 9.36
N PRO A 531 -5.71 13.49 10.11
CA PRO A 531 -4.98 12.44 10.80
C PRO A 531 -5.89 11.61 11.70
N CYS A 532 -5.78 10.28 11.62
CA CYS A 532 -6.59 9.40 12.42
C CYS A 532 -5.80 8.18 12.90
N VAL A 533 -5.90 7.89 14.19
CA VAL A 533 -5.42 6.67 14.83
C VAL A 533 -6.64 5.94 15.39
N CYS A 534 -6.85 4.69 14.97
CA CYS A 534 -7.94 3.83 15.45
C CYS A 534 -7.41 2.64 16.25
N GLY A 535 -8.26 2.02 17.08
CA GLY A 535 -7.89 0.80 17.79
C GLY A 535 -6.68 0.95 18.70
N ALA A 536 -6.58 2.07 19.40
CA ALA A 536 -5.57 2.28 20.42
C ALA A 536 -6.03 1.62 21.74
N ASP A 537 -6.05 0.31 21.79
CA ASP A 537 -6.65 -0.52 22.84
C ASP A 537 -6.07 -0.26 24.25
N ALA A 538 -4.86 0.29 24.32
CA ALA A 538 -4.26 0.71 25.57
C ALA A 538 -4.98 1.92 26.21
N LEU A 539 -5.86 2.62 25.50
CA LEU A 539 -6.57 3.79 25.97
C LEU A 539 -7.97 3.39 26.48
N HIS A 540 -8.26 3.69 27.73
CA HIS A 540 -9.57 3.51 28.34
C HIS A 540 -10.23 4.86 28.56
N ILE A 541 -11.32 5.13 27.84
CA ILE A 541 -11.99 6.42 27.79
C ILE A 541 -13.19 6.41 28.74
N ASP A 542 -13.18 7.30 29.74
CA ASP A 542 -14.32 7.58 30.61
C ASP A 542 -14.84 9.01 30.32
N ALA A 543 -15.75 9.09 29.35
CA ALA A 543 -16.35 10.36 28.97
C ALA A 543 -17.13 11.03 30.12
N GLY A 544 -17.67 10.24 31.07
CA GLY A 544 -18.43 10.77 32.23
C GLY A 544 -17.54 11.47 33.27
N ARG A 545 -16.28 11.02 33.39
CA ARG A 545 -15.28 11.66 34.25
C ARG A 545 -14.38 12.64 33.52
N GLY A 546 -14.44 12.69 32.19
CA GLY A 546 -13.54 13.51 31.39
C GLY A 546 -12.09 13.01 31.38
N GLU A 547 -11.87 11.69 31.50
CA GLU A 547 -10.56 11.09 31.70
C GLU A 547 -10.28 9.98 30.68
N VAL A 548 -9.02 9.88 30.25
CA VAL A 548 -8.50 8.79 29.40
C VAL A 548 -7.31 8.17 30.12
N SER A 549 -7.43 6.93 30.60
CA SER A 549 -6.35 6.21 31.25
C SER A 549 -5.60 5.32 30.27
N VAL A 550 -4.29 5.15 30.50
CA VAL A 550 -3.40 4.34 29.67
C VAL A 550 -3.11 3.01 30.36
N ALA A 551 -3.48 1.90 29.76
CA ALA A 551 -3.26 0.57 30.31
C ALA A 551 -1.78 0.32 30.63
N GLY A 552 -1.51 -0.25 31.82
CA GLY A 552 -0.13 -0.52 32.25
C GLY A 552 0.67 0.72 32.67
N SER A 553 0.04 1.89 32.80
CA SER A 553 0.65 3.14 33.25
C SER A 553 -0.24 3.85 34.28
N GLU A 554 0.36 4.67 35.15
CA GLU A 554 -0.38 5.57 36.05
C GLU A 554 -0.82 6.86 35.33
N LEU A 555 -0.54 6.99 34.03
CA LEU A 555 -0.89 8.18 33.24
C LEU A 555 -2.39 8.25 33.00
N VAL A 556 -2.99 9.38 33.36
CA VAL A 556 -4.36 9.73 33.05
C VAL A 556 -4.36 11.07 32.33
N LEU A 557 -4.87 11.09 31.11
CA LEU A 557 -5.11 12.30 30.33
C LEU A 557 -6.52 12.82 30.65
N ARG A 558 -6.64 14.12 30.76
CA ARG A 558 -7.94 14.79 31.01
C ARG A 558 -8.38 15.60 29.81
N ALA A 559 -9.66 15.85 29.71
CA ALA A 559 -10.19 16.81 28.74
C ALA A 559 -9.46 18.16 28.89
N GLY A 560 -8.90 18.67 27.78
CA GLY A 560 -8.07 19.87 27.75
C GLY A 560 -6.56 19.59 27.77
N ASP A 561 -6.09 18.39 28.13
CA ASP A 561 -4.66 18.02 27.99
C ASP A 561 -4.28 17.96 26.53
N VAL A 562 -3.04 18.36 26.24
CA VAL A 562 -2.54 18.33 24.86
C VAL A 562 -1.97 16.96 24.51
N VAL A 563 -2.38 16.43 23.37
CA VAL A 563 -1.83 15.22 22.78
C VAL A 563 -1.45 15.45 21.32
N SER A 564 -0.52 14.65 20.85
CA SER A 564 -0.19 14.56 19.44
C SER A 564 -0.49 13.16 18.95
N ILE A 565 -1.04 13.05 17.75
CA ILE A 565 -1.26 11.76 17.10
C ILE A 565 -0.56 11.74 15.74
N ASP A 566 -0.03 10.59 15.37
CA ASP A 566 0.51 10.34 14.02
C ASP A 566 -0.28 9.21 13.36
N GLY A 567 -1.18 9.60 12.48
CA GLY A 567 -2.00 8.67 11.71
C GLY A 567 -1.24 7.89 10.63
N SER A 568 0.03 8.21 10.37
CA SER A 568 0.90 7.47 9.45
C SER A 568 1.61 6.29 10.16
N THR A 569 1.94 6.46 11.45
CA THR A 569 2.64 5.45 12.26
C THR A 569 1.72 4.76 13.28
N GLY A 570 0.57 5.36 13.60
CA GLY A 570 -0.33 4.91 14.67
C GLY A 570 0.10 5.33 16.06
N GLU A 571 1.06 6.23 16.20
CA GLU A 571 1.56 6.69 17.50
C GLU A 571 0.65 7.74 18.13
N VAL A 572 0.44 7.60 19.44
CA VAL A 572 -0.20 8.61 20.31
C VAL A 572 0.85 9.11 21.28
N MET A 573 1.08 10.41 21.28
CA MET A 573 2.18 11.06 22.00
C MET A 573 1.64 12.06 23.01
N LEU A 574 2.28 12.14 24.18
CA LEU A 574 1.95 13.12 25.21
C LEU A 574 2.51 14.50 24.85
N GLY A 575 1.68 15.52 24.97
CA GLY A 575 2.06 16.90 24.74
C GLY A 575 2.06 17.32 23.28
N ALA A 576 2.48 18.55 23.02
CA ALA A 576 2.63 19.10 21.68
C ALA A 576 3.99 18.68 21.10
N VAL A 577 3.96 17.95 20.01
CA VAL A 577 5.14 17.58 19.24
C VAL A 577 5.27 18.52 18.04
N GLU A 578 6.50 18.89 17.70
CA GLU A 578 6.76 19.75 16.54
C GLU A 578 6.32 19.05 15.26
N LEU A 579 5.47 19.73 14.49
CA LEU A 579 5.00 19.24 13.19
C LEU A 579 5.69 19.98 12.06
N GLU A 580 6.22 19.21 11.12
CA GLU A 580 6.67 19.70 9.83
C GLU A 580 5.47 19.69 8.86
N ARG A 581 5.14 20.84 8.28
CA ARG A 581 4.20 20.86 7.17
C ARG A 581 4.97 20.41 5.94
N PRO A 582 4.50 19.39 5.23
CA PRO A 582 5.06 19.09 3.94
C PRO A 582 4.83 20.33 3.07
N GLY A 583 5.90 21.03 2.75
CA GLY A 583 5.84 21.97 1.65
C GLY A 583 5.60 21.15 0.38
N THR A 584 4.77 21.65 -0.55
CA THR A 584 4.87 21.21 -1.93
C THR A 584 6.32 21.46 -2.33
N THR A 585 7.14 20.40 -2.29
CA THR A 585 8.52 20.50 -2.75
C THR A 585 8.45 20.82 -4.23
N GLY A 586 9.33 21.72 -4.73
CA GLY A 586 9.36 22.02 -6.16
C GLY A 586 9.49 20.76 -7.03
N ASP A 587 10.06 19.67 -6.48
CA ASP A 587 10.17 18.39 -7.16
C ASP A 587 8.82 17.69 -7.36
N LEU A 588 7.88 17.80 -6.41
CA LEU A 588 6.51 17.30 -6.58
C LEU A 588 5.81 18.02 -7.72
N GLU A 589 5.94 19.36 -7.78
CA GLU A 589 5.34 20.16 -8.87
C GLU A 589 5.92 19.78 -10.24
N VAL A 590 7.22 19.53 -10.31
CA VAL A 590 7.90 19.07 -11.53
C VAL A 590 7.35 17.73 -11.99
N VAL A 591 7.30 16.74 -11.08
CA VAL A 591 6.80 15.38 -11.39
C VAL A 591 5.32 15.43 -11.81
N LEU A 592 4.49 16.20 -11.11
CA LEU A 592 3.08 16.35 -11.47
C LEU A 592 2.89 17.13 -12.79
N GLY A 593 3.78 18.05 -13.10
CA GLY A 593 3.81 18.71 -14.41
C GLY A 593 4.07 17.70 -15.54
N TRP A 594 5.08 16.85 -15.40
CA TRP A 594 5.32 15.75 -16.35
C TRP A 594 4.15 14.76 -16.44
N ALA A 595 3.53 14.45 -15.31
CA ALA A 595 2.36 13.58 -15.27
C ALA A 595 1.20 14.16 -16.07
N ASP A 596 0.93 15.47 -15.94
CA ASP A 596 -0.12 16.15 -16.69
C ASP A 596 0.13 16.21 -18.22
N GLU A 597 1.40 16.26 -18.64
CA GLU A 597 1.77 16.20 -20.05
C GLU A 597 1.49 14.82 -20.67
N VAL A 598 1.65 13.76 -19.88
CA VAL A 598 1.56 12.36 -20.33
C VAL A 598 0.16 11.79 -20.20
N ARG A 599 -0.53 12.06 -19.08
CA ARG A 599 -1.81 11.42 -18.77
C ARG A 599 -2.89 11.77 -19.81
N ARG A 600 -3.70 10.78 -20.15
CA ARG A 600 -4.87 10.92 -21.05
C ARG A 600 -6.17 10.99 -20.28
N MET A 601 -6.24 10.33 -19.13
CA MET A 601 -7.39 10.33 -18.24
C MET A 601 -7.46 11.67 -17.48
N GLY A 602 -8.65 12.30 -17.45
CA GLY A 602 -8.89 13.51 -16.66
C GLY A 602 -8.93 13.20 -15.16
N VAL A 603 -8.52 14.16 -14.36
CA VAL A 603 -8.57 14.04 -12.88
C VAL A 603 -9.39 15.20 -12.33
N ARG A 604 -10.47 14.88 -11.61
CA ARG A 604 -11.37 15.82 -10.95
C ARG A 604 -11.40 15.58 -9.46
N ALA A 605 -11.98 16.52 -8.73
CA ALA A 605 -12.16 16.39 -7.30
C ALA A 605 -13.60 16.03 -6.91
N ASN A 606 -13.72 15.34 -5.77
CA ASN A 606 -14.95 15.32 -4.97
C ASN A 606 -14.81 16.47 -3.96
N ALA A 607 -15.68 17.45 -4.02
CA ALA A 607 -15.62 18.64 -3.17
C ALA A 607 -17.04 19.09 -2.82
N ASP A 608 -17.29 19.24 -1.54
CA ASP A 608 -18.62 19.53 -1.00
C ASP A 608 -18.72 20.95 -0.43
N SER A 609 -17.59 21.68 -0.37
CA SER A 609 -17.51 23.07 0.07
C SER A 609 -16.68 23.95 -0.89
N PRO A 610 -16.87 25.29 -0.88
CA PRO A 610 -16.02 26.20 -1.64
C PRO A 610 -14.55 26.14 -1.25
N ALA A 611 -14.23 25.81 0.01
CA ALA A 611 -12.87 25.62 0.47
C ALA A 611 -12.22 24.40 -0.18
N ASP A 612 -12.94 23.27 -0.27
CA ASP A 612 -12.48 22.06 -0.95
C ASP A 612 -12.28 22.32 -2.46
N ALA A 613 -13.20 23.10 -3.06
CA ALA A 613 -13.08 23.48 -4.46
C ALA A 613 -11.80 24.27 -4.74
N ARG A 614 -11.48 25.24 -3.88
CA ARG A 614 -10.25 26.04 -3.97
C ARG A 614 -8.99 25.18 -3.79
N LEU A 615 -8.97 24.34 -2.76
CA LEU A 615 -7.88 23.39 -2.53
C LEU A 615 -7.70 22.45 -3.72
N SER A 616 -8.81 22.01 -4.32
CA SER A 616 -8.78 21.12 -5.50
C SER A 616 -8.12 21.81 -6.70
N LEU A 617 -8.38 23.10 -6.91
CA LEU A 617 -7.71 23.89 -7.95
C LEU A 617 -6.21 24.03 -7.70
N GLU A 618 -5.84 24.31 -6.45
CA GLU A 618 -4.43 24.39 -6.05
C GLU A 618 -3.69 23.08 -6.32
N LEU A 619 -4.36 21.95 -6.10
CA LEU A 619 -3.81 20.60 -6.34
C LEU A 619 -3.98 20.11 -7.79
N GLY A 620 -4.52 20.94 -8.68
CA GLY A 620 -4.55 20.69 -10.12
C GLY A 620 -5.75 19.94 -10.66
N ALA A 621 -6.90 19.96 -9.97
CA ALA A 621 -8.15 19.40 -10.49
C ALA A 621 -8.62 20.08 -11.78
N GLU A 622 -9.18 19.28 -12.69
CA GLU A 622 -9.77 19.78 -13.96
C GLU A 622 -11.29 20.04 -13.85
N GLY A 623 -11.80 20.10 -12.64
CA GLY A 623 -13.20 20.31 -12.30
C GLY A 623 -13.62 19.51 -11.07
N ILE A 624 -14.89 19.62 -10.75
CA ILE A 624 -15.51 18.80 -9.70
C ILE A 624 -16.29 17.66 -10.36
N GLY A 625 -15.98 16.41 -9.97
CA GLY A 625 -16.67 15.22 -10.46
C GLY A 625 -17.86 14.81 -9.60
N LEU A 626 -17.88 15.25 -8.34
CA LEU A 626 -18.99 15.04 -7.42
C LEU A 626 -19.07 16.16 -6.40
N VAL A 627 -20.23 16.81 -6.34
CA VAL A 627 -20.70 17.61 -5.19
C VAL A 627 -21.86 16.85 -4.57
N ARG A 628 -21.74 16.53 -3.28
CA ARG A 628 -22.80 15.90 -2.47
C ARG A 628 -23.69 16.97 -1.86
N THR A 629 -24.93 17.06 -2.30
CA THR A 629 -25.85 18.13 -1.82
C THR A 629 -26.40 17.87 -0.42
N GLU A 630 -26.32 16.66 0.09
CA GLU A 630 -26.71 16.30 1.45
C GLU A 630 -25.90 17.06 2.50
N HIS A 631 -24.63 17.30 2.27
CA HIS A 631 -23.78 18.05 3.21
C HIS A 631 -24.25 19.50 3.38
N MET A 632 -24.97 20.05 2.41
CA MET A 632 -25.54 21.39 2.47
C MET A 632 -26.76 21.48 3.40
N PHE A 633 -27.31 20.35 3.85
CA PHE A 633 -28.45 20.27 4.76
C PHE A 633 -28.06 20.00 6.21
N LEU A 634 -26.77 19.82 6.50
CA LEU A 634 -26.26 19.55 7.85
C LEU A 634 -26.06 20.84 8.67
N GLY A 635 -25.78 20.66 9.96
CA GLY A 635 -25.56 21.76 10.91
C GLY A 635 -26.83 22.56 11.22
N GLU A 636 -26.75 23.88 11.19
CA GLU A 636 -27.88 24.78 11.50
C GLU A 636 -29.08 24.61 10.57
N ARG A 637 -28.86 24.04 9.38
CA ARG A 637 -29.91 23.82 8.36
C ARG A 637 -30.68 22.52 8.56
N LYS A 638 -30.22 21.62 9.44
CA LYS A 638 -30.88 20.32 9.70
C LYS A 638 -32.35 20.51 10.09
N GLY A 639 -32.65 21.49 10.90
CA GLY A 639 -34.02 21.78 11.28
C GLY A 639 -34.98 22.17 10.13
N LEU A 640 -34.44 22.75 9.03
CA LEU A 640 -35.26 23.07 7.86
C LEU A 640 -35.62 21.81 7.05
N ILE A 641 -34.66 20.93 6.80
CA ILE A 641 -34.94 19.69 6.08
C ILE A 641 -35.84 18.75 6.91
N GLN A 642 -35.68 18.73 8.24
CA GLN A 642 -36.60 18.02 9.13
C GLN A 642 -38.04 18.54 9.03
N ARG A 643 -38.23 19.87 9.06
CA ARG A 643 -39.56 20.48 8.83
C ARG A 643 -40.14 20.12 7.48
N PHE A 644 -39.33 20.12 6.41
CA PHE A 644 -39.76 19.67 5.09
C PHE A 644 -40.27 18.23 5.11
N ILE A 645 -39.54 17.31 5.76
CA ILE A 645 -39.84 15.87 5.81
C ILE A 645 -41.10 15.62 6.66
N LEU A 646 -41.18 16.28 7.82
CA LEU A 646 -42.21 16.00 8.84
C LEU A 646 -43.51 16.75 8.65
N THR A 647 -43.59 17.74 7.73
CA THR A 647 -44.85 18.51 7.53
C THR A 647 -45.79 17.87 6.51
N ASP A 648 -47.05 17.78 6.84
CA ASP A 648 -48.12 17.41 5.92
C ASP A 648 -48.81 18.63 5.28
N ASP A 649 -48.51 19.84 5.80
CA ASP A 649 -49.07 21.07 5.26
C ASP A 649 -48.32 21.53 4.00
N ALA A 650 -49.03 21.49 2.85
CA ALA A 650 -48.46 21.88 1.54
C ALA A 650 -47.99 23.35 1.51
N GLN A 651 -48.62 24.26 2.27
CA GLN A 651 -48.20 25.65 2.32
C GLN A 651 -46.92 25.81 3.11
N GLU A 652 -46.78 25.10 4.25
CA GLU A 652 -45.57 25.09 5.04
C GLU A 652 -44.43 24.43 4.27
N ARG A 653 -44.68 23.32 3.62
CA ARG A 653 -43.71 22.66 2.74
C ARG A 653 -43.22 23.60 1.64
N GLY A 654 -44.09 24.36 1.02
CA GLY A 654 -43.74 25.36 0.02
C GLY A 654 -42.84 26.46 0.58
N ARG A 655 -43.16 26.99 1.80
CA ARG A 655 -42.30 28.00 2.46
C ARG A 655 -40.90 27.48 2.80
N VAL A 656 -40.84 26.27 3.32
CA VAL A 656 -39.54 25.60 3.62
C VAL A 656 -38.74 25.34 2.32
N CYS A 657 -39.39 24.92 1.24
CA CYS A 657 -38.74 24.78 -0.06
C CYS A 657 -38.10 26.07 -0.56
N ASP A 658 -38.84 27.20 -0.44
CA ASP A 658 -38.31 28.52 -0.87
C ASP A 658 -37.15 29.00 0.00
N GLU A 659 -37.13 28.63 1.27
CA GLU A 659 -36.01 28.94 2.17
C GLU A 659 -34.78 28.08 1.86
N LEU A 660 -34.94 26.75 1.72
CA LEU A 660 -33.89 25.83 1.33
C LEU A 660 -33.29 26.19 -0.04
N ALA A 661 -34.13 26.55 -1.03
CA ALA A 661 -33.68 26.95 -2.36
C ALA A 661 -32.77 28.18 -2.30
N ARG A 662 -33.09 29.17 -1.46
CA ARG A 662 -32.26 30.39 -1.32
C ARG A 662 -30.90 30.09 -0.67
N LEU A 663 -30.88 29.19 0.31
CA LEU A 663 -29.63 28.79 0.95
C LEU A 663 -28.74 28.01 0.01
N GLN A 664 -29.29 27.04 -0.69
CA GLN A 664 -28.55 26.27 -1.69
C GLN A 664 -28.10 27.11 -2.91
N GLU A 665 -28.87 28.10 -3.32
CA GLU A 665 -28.45 29.04 -4.35
C GLU A 665 -27.13 29.75 -3.96
N GLY A 666 -27.00 30.12 -2.68
CA GLY A 666 -25.75 30.69 -2.15
C GLY A 666 -24.58 29.71 -2.21
N ASP A 667 -24.81 28.48 -1.77
CA ASP A 667 -23.77 27.44 -1.78
C ASP A 667 -23.30 27.13 -3.21
N PHE A 668 -24.23 26.93 -4.14
CA PHE A 668 -23.89 26.68 -5.54
C PHE A 668 -23.22 27.88 -6.20
N TYR A 669 -23.62 29.09 -5.84
CA TYR A 669 -22.98 30.30 -6.34
C TYR A 669 -21.50 30.35 -5.93
N GLU A 670 -21.20 30.16 -4.66
CA GLU A 670 -19.83 30.14 -4.17
C GLU A 670 -18.99 29.00 -4.83
N MET A 671 -19.55 27.79 -4.88
CA MET A 671 -18.88 26.63 -5.50
C MET A 671 -18.59 26.86 -6.99
N LEU A 672 -19.56 27.31 -7.76
CA LEU A 672 -19.43 27.56 -9.18
C LEU A 672 -18.50 28.74 -9.48
N ARG A 673 -18.44 29.74 -8.57
CA ARG A 673 -17.53 30.88 -8.68
C ARG A 673 -16.08 30.46 -8.55
N GLU A 674 -15.75 29.63 -7.56
CA GLU A 674 -14.39 29.12 -7.39
C GLU A 674 -13.96 28.28 -8.61
N MET A 675 -14.89 27.58 -9.24
CA MET A 675 -14.64 26.70 -10.38
C MET A 675 -14.96 27.34 -11.74
N ASP A 676 -14.80 28.64 -11.88
CA ASP A 676 -15.13 29.36 -13.12
C ASP A 676 -14.47 28.74 -14.36
N GLY A 677 -15.27 28.48 -15.39
CA GLY A 677 -14.83 27.86 -16.65
C GLY A 677 -14.62 26.33 -16.57
N LEU A 678 -14.67 25.73 -15.39
CA LEU A 678 -14.48 24.30 -15.19
C LEU A 678 -15.80 23.56 -14.89
N PRO A 679 -15.93 22.27 -15.27
CA PRO A 679 -17.14 21.50 -15.02
C PRO A 679 -17.32 21.20 -13.53
N VAL A 680 -18.53 21.40 -13.02
CA VAL A 680 -18.94 21.05 -11.67
C VAL A 680 -20.12 20.10 -11.73
N THR A 681 -19.92 18.85 -11.38
CA THR A 681 -20.97 17.84 -11.37
C THR A 681 -21.66 17.79 -10.01
N ILE A 682 -22.90 18.22 -9.97
CA ILE A 682 -23.72 18.35 -8.75
C ILE A 682 -24.69 17.18 -8.73
N ARG A 683 -24.61 16.34 -7.71
CA ARG A 683 -25.52 15.23 -7.47
C ARG A 683 -26.77 15.77 -6.76
N LEU A 684 -27.93 15.46 -7.28
CA LEU A 684 -29.17 15.71 -6.55
C LEU A 684 -29.22 14.87 -5.27
N LEU A 685 -30.05 15.25 -4.33
CA LEU A 685 -30.14 14.63 -3.01
C LEU A 685 -30.26 13.10 -3.12
N ASP A 686 -29.39 12.39 -2.42
CA ASP A 686 -29.26 10.94 -2.51
C ASP A 686 -29.66 10.18 -1.23
N PRO A 687 -29.23 10.57 0.00
CA PRO A 687 -29.45 9.74 1.18
C PRO A 687 -30.94 9.59 1.51
N PRO A 688 -31.32 8.50 2.21
CA PRO A 688 -32.66 8.33 2.72
C PRO A 688 -33.02 9.42 3.74
N LEU A 689 -34.29 9.79 3.78
CA LEU A 689 -34.73 10.95 4.57
C LEU A 689 -34.52 10.79 6.07
N HIS A 690 -34.51 9.57 6.60
CA HIS A 690 -34.31 9.33 8.02
C HIS A 690 -32.93 9.74 8.52
N GLU A 691 -31.90 9.86 7.65
CA GLU A 691 -30.56 10.35 8.04
C GLU A 691 -30.58 11.82 8.48
N PHE A 692 -31.58 12.57 8.06
CA PHE A 692 -31.78 13.96 8.50
C PHE A 692 -32.64 14.07 9.77
N LEU A 693 -33.28 12.97 10.20
CA LEU A 693 -34.16 12.96 11.37
C LEU A 693 -33.37 12.65 12.65
N ASP A 694 -33.98 12.92 13.77
CA ASP A 694 -33.39 12.60 15.07
C ASP A 694 -33.57 11.11 15.39
N ASP A 695 -32.69 10.54 16.21
CA ASP A 695 -32.78 9.14 16.61
C ASP A 695 -34.10 8.82 17.32
N PRO A 696 -34.93 7.92 16.80
CA PRO A 696 -36.22 7.59 17.38
C PRO A 696 -36.11 7.02 18.80
N ARG A 697 -35.00 6.34 19.14
CA ARG A 697 -34.78 5.83 20.50
C ARG A 697 -34.53 6.97 21.49
N GLY A 698 -33.73 7.94 21.12
CA GLY A 698 -33.46 9.15 21.90
C GLY A 698 -34.74 9.95 22.13
N LEU A 699 -35.56 10.12 21.07
CA LEU A 699 -36.86 10.79 21.17
C LEU A 699 -37.84 10.03 22.05
N ALA A 700 -37.92 8.72 21.95
CA ALA A 700 -38.79 7.88 22.80
C ALA A 700 -38.41 8.01 24.29
N VAL A 701 -37.10 7.99 24.60
CA VAL A 701 -36.63 8.20 25.98
C VAL A 701 -36.97 9.60 26.46
N ARG A 702 -36.81 10.63 25.63
CA ARG A 702 -37.16 12.02 25.94
C ARG A 702 -38.68 12.17 26.18
N LEU A 703 -39.49 11.56 25.33
CA LEU A 703 -40.95 11.56 25.47
C LEU A 703 -41.37 10.92 26.80
N ALA A 704 -40.88 9.73 27.11
CA ALA A 704 -41.17 9.03 28.36
C ALA A 704 -40.75 9.87 29.60
N ARG A 705 -39.62 10.56 29.52
CA ARG A 705 -39.13 11.45 30.57
C ARG A 705 -40.05 12.65 30.75
N MET A 706 -40.45 13.31 29.66
CA MET A 706 -41.39 14.44 29.69
C MET A 706 -42.76 14.05 30.27
N GLU A 707 -43.25 12.88 29.93
CA GLU A 707 -44.47 12.33 30.50
C GLU A 707 -44.36 12.07 32.00
N CYS A 708 -43.23 11.53 32.48
CA CYS A 708 -42.94 11.31 33.88
C CYS A 708 -42.77 12.60 34.67
N GLU A 709 -42.17 13.61 34.10
CA GLU A 709 -41.92 14.92 34.73
C GLU A 709 -43.16 15.85 34.70
N GLY A 710 -44.25 15.44 34.05
CA GLY A 710 -45.48 16.19 33.93
C GLY A 710 -45.37 17.46 33.07
N ALA A 711 -44.59 17.35 31.97
CA ALA A 711 -44.46 18.44 31.01
C ALA A 711 -45.80 18.84 30.39
N GLU A 712 -45.84 19.98 29.70
CA GLU A 712 -47.06 20.51 29.10
C GLU A 712 -47.65 19.53 28.05
N ALA A 713 -48.94 19.22 28.16
CA ALA A 713 -49.57 18.21 27.31
C ALA A 713 -49.45 18.48 25.81
N SER A 714 -49.42 19.76 25.42
CA SER A 714 -49.20 20.19 24.02
C SER A 714 -47.82 19.81 23.49
N GLU A 715 -46.80 19.87 24.37
CA GLU A 715 -45.40 19.57 24.01
C GLU A 715 -45.19 18.06 23.93
N VAL A 716 -45.78 17.30 24.86
CA VAL A 716 -45.80 15.85 24.87
C VAL A 716 -46.48 15.33 23.59
N GLU A 717 -47.62 15.86 23.23
CA GLU A 717 -48.38 15.44 22.04
C GLU A 717 -47.61 15.79 20.75
N ARG A 718 -46.96 16.95 20.70
CA ARG A 718 -46.13 17.32 19.58
C ARG A 718 -44.96 16.33 19.39
N LEU A 719 -44.24 15.98 20.44
CA LEU A 719 -43.13 15.07 20.39
C LEU A 719 -43.56 13.64 20.06
N ARG A 720 -44.73 13.20 20.54
CA ARG A 720 -45.34 11.92 20.21
C ARG A 720 -45.67 11.85 18.74
N GLY A 721 -46.32 12.85 18.17
CA GLY A 721 -46.63 12.92 16.74
C GLY A 721 -45.38 13.01 15.86
N GLU A 722 -44.32 13.61 16.33
CA GLU A 722 -43.02 13.62 15.66
C GLU A 722 -42.38 12.22 15.63
N LEU A 723 -42.35 11.51 16.76
CA LEU A 723 -41.87 10.14 16.87
C LEU A 723 -42.66 9.17 15.97
N GLU A 724 -44.00 9.26 15.98
CA GLU A 724 -44.87 8.43 15.12
C GLU A 724 -44.56 8.63 13.63
N ARG A 725 -44.24 9.84 13.19
CA ARG A 725 -43.87 10.13 11.80
C ARG A 725 -42.52 9.59 11.47
N ILE A 726 -41.52 9.71 12.38
CA ILE A 726 -40.20 9.17 12.20
C ILE A 726 -40.26 7.64 12.07
N ASP A 727 -41.04 6.98 12.97
CA ASP A 727 -41.24 5.54 12.92
C ASP A 727 -41.93 5.08 11.61
N ALA A 728 -42.88 5.88 11.10
CA ALA A 728 -43.52 5.60 9.83
C ALA A 728 -42.59 5.74 8.60
N LEU A 729 -41.52 6.52 8.73
CA LEU A 729 -40.51 6.71 7.71
C LEU A 729 -39.34 5.72 7.84
N ALA A 730 -39.23 5.00 8.96
CA ALA A 730 -38.16 4.05 9.20
C ALA A 730 -38.23 2.90 8.19
N GLU A 731 -37.11 2.66 7.54
CA GLU A 731 -36.95 1.63 6.53
C GLU A 731 -36.15 0.44 7.09
N ALA A 732 -36.60 -0.79 6.76
CA ALA A 732 -35.89 -2.00 7.15
C ALA A 732 -34.51 -2.13 6.46
N ASN A 733 -34.37 -1.59 5.26
CA ASN A 733 -33.11 -1.52 4.52
C ASN A 733 -33.00 -0.18 3.76
N PRO A 734 -32.48 0.85 4.42
CA PRO A 734 -32.33 2.19 3.84
C PRO A 734 -31.52 2.24 2.55
N MET A 735 -30.52 1.38 2.44
CA MET A 735 -29.65 1.32 1.25
C MET A 735 -30.44 1.00 -0.04
N LEU A 736 -31.50 0.23 0.06
CA LEU A 736 -32.32 -0.23 -1.06
C LEU A 736 -33.71 0.43 -1.09
N GLY A 737 -33.98 1.35 -0.20
CA GLY A 737 -35.28 1.96 0.04
C GLY A 737 -35.54 3.28 -0.71
N LEU A 738 -36.15 4.24 0.00
CA LEU A 738 -36.59 5.54 -0.51
C LEU A 738 -35.40 6.53 -0.46
N ARG A 739 -34.52 6.44 -1.43
CA ARG A 739 -33.37 7.34 -1.62
C ARG A 739 -33.15 7.67 -3.09
N GLY A 740 -32.25 8.61 -3.36
CA GLY A 740 -31.83 8.98 -4.70
C GLY A 740 -32.96 9.46 -5.58
N CYS A 741 -33.02 9.03 -6.82
CA CYS A 741 -34.07 9.43 -7.75
C CYS A 741 -35.48 9.06 -7.26
N ARG A 742 -35.64 8.05 -6.40
CA ARG A 742 -36.92 7.65 -5.82
C ARG A 742 -37.50 8.73 -4.92
N LEU A 743 -36.65 9.50 -4.21
CA LEU A 743 -37.06 10.69 -3.49
C LEU A 743 -37.71 11.71 -4.40
N GLY A 744 -37.15 11.92 -5.59
CA GLY A 744 -37.69 12.84 -6.56
C GLY A 744 -39.05 12.44 -7.12
N PHE A 745 -39.45 11.16 -7.05
CA PHE A 745 -40.82 10.71 -7.36
C PHE A 745 -41.77 10.89 -6.17
N ALA A 746 -41.31 10.66 -4.93
CA ALA A 746 -42.10 10.84 -3.73
C ALA A 746 -42.28 12.33 -3.37
N PHE A 747 -41.24 13.13 -3.58
CA PHE A 747 -41.17 14.55 -3.28
C PHE A 747 -40.68 15.34 -4.49
N PRO A 748 -41.50 15.56 -5.53
CA PRO A 748 -41.06 16.22 -6.78
C PRO A 748 -40.56 17.64 -6.61
N GLU A 749 -40.86 18.25 -5.47
CA GLU A 749 -40.37 19.58 -5.09
C GLU A 749 -38.84 19.60 -4.89
N LEU A 750 -38.23 18.52 -4.38
CA LEU A 750 -36.78 18.47 -4.08
C LEU A 750 -35.90 18.62 -5.33
N PRO A 751 -36.00 17.77 -6.37
CA PRO A 751 -35.16 17.91 -7.55
C PRO A 751 -35.44 19.22 -8.29
N ARG A 752 -36.70 19.73 -8.24
CA ARG A 752 -37.04 21.02 -8.84
C ARG A 752 -36.39 22.17 -8.08
N LEU A 753 -36.46 22.21 -6.75
CA LEU A 753 -35.83 23.26 -5.95
C LEU A 753 -34.33 23.30 -6.14
N GLN A 754 -33.65 22.14 -6.07
CA GLN A 754 -32.20 22.04 -6.24
C GLN A 754 -31.79 22.52 -7.65
N THR A 755 -32.48 22.07 -8.68
CA THR A 755 -32.20 22.52 -10.06
C THR A 755 -32.40 24.01 -10.24
N ARG A 756 -33.45 24.59 -9.65
CA ARG A 756 -33.68 26.04 -9.69
C ARG A 756 -32.59 26.82 -8.98
N ALA A 757 -32.10 26.33 -7.82
CA ALA A 757 -31.00 26.92 -7.09
C ALA A 757 -29.71 26.91 -7.91
N ILE A 758 -29.36 25.77 -8.53
CA ILE A 758 -28.19 25.66 -9.43
C ILE A 758 -28.33 26.63 -10.61
N ALA A 759 -29.50 26.65 -11.27
CA ALA A 759 -29.73 27.51 -12.43
C ALA A 759 -29.68 29.01 -12.08
N ARG A 760 -30.25 29.42 -10.92
CA ARG A 760 -30.19 30.81 -10.44
C ARG A 760 -28.76 31.21 -10.10
N ALA A 761 -28.01 30.36 -9.44
CA ALA A 761 -26.58 30.60 -9.17
C ALA A 761 -25.80 30.82 -10.49
N ALA A 762 -26.06 29.99 -11.48
CA ALA A 762 -25.42 30.12 -12.80
C ALA A 762 -25.84 31.41 -13.54
N VAL A 763 -27.13 31.84 -13.45
CA VAL A 763 -27.60 33.13 -13.99
C VAL A 763 -26.87 34.28 -13.33
N ARG A 764 -26.74 34.26 -12.02
CA ARG A 764 -26.07 35.31 -11.24
C ARG A 764 -24.61 35.45 -11.66
N LEU A 765 -23.87 34.34 -11.74
CA LEU A 765 -22.45 34.35 -12.17
C LEU A 765 -22.29 34.82 -13.63
N LYS A 766 -23.18 34.41 -14.52
CA LYS A 766 -23.15 34.91 -15.91
C LYS A 766 -23.39 36.42 -16.00
N ARG A 767 -24.23 36.98 -15.14
CA ARG A 767 -24.41 38.46 -15.05
C ARG A 767 -23.15 39.18 -14.55
N GLU A 768 -22.34 38.49 -13.79
CA GLU A 768 -21.03 38.97 -13.33
C GLU A 768 -19.91 38.76 -14.34
N GLY A 769 -20.20 38.16 -15.53
CA GLY A 769 -19.26 37.92 -16.61
C GLY A 769 -18.48 36.62 -16.51
N LEU A 770 -18.85 35.75 -15.57
CA LEU A 770 -18.22 34.44 -15.38
C LEU A 770 -18.87 33.37 -16.27
N SER A 771 -18.22 32.21 -16.37
CA SER A 771 -18.57 31.10 -17.26
C SER A 771 -18.87 29.82 -16.50
N PRO A 772 -19.89 29.80 -15.61
CA PRO A 772 -20.20 28.62 -14.81
C PRO A 772 -20.58 27.42 -15.70
N ARG A 773 -20.08 26.23 -15.38
CA ARG A 773 -20.34 24.98 -16.13
C ARG A 773 -20.94 23.90 -15.23
N PRO A 774 -22.14 24.10 -14.65
CA PRO A 774 -22.78 23.08 -13.84
C PRO A 774 -23.20 21.89 -14.69
N ARG A 775 -23.13 20.69 -14.10
CA ARG A 775 -23.66 19.43 -14.63
C ARG A 775 -24.55 18.82 -13.54
N ILE A 776 -25.73 18.36 -13.88
CA ILE A 776 -26.68 17.82 -12.92
C ILE A 776 -26.67 16.30 -13.02
N MET A 777 -26.45 15.62 -11.89
CA MET A 777 -26.36 14.19 -11.80
C MET A 777 -27.52 13.61 -10.99
N VAL A 778 -28.29 12.72 -11.61
CA VAL A 778 -29.38 12.00 -10.96
C VAL A 778 -28.83 10.73 -10.31
N PRO A 779 -28.93 10.58 -8.97
CA PRO A 779 -28.43 9.40 -8.26
C PRO A 779 -29.38 8.20 -8.35
N LEU A 780 -28.85 7.01 -8.10
CA LEU A 780 -29.55 5.73 -7.88
C LEU A 780 -30.51 5.32 -9.01
N VAL A 781 -30.21 5.68 -10.24
CA VAL A 781 -31.04 5.31 -11.40
C VAL A 781 -30.88 3.81 -11.69
N CYS A 782 -32.01 3.12 -11.74
CA CYS A 782 -32.12 1.69 -12.08
C CYS A 782 -32.84 1.47 -13.43
N LEU A 783 -33.79 2.32 -13.75
CA LEU A 783 -34.67 2.21 -14.93
C LEU A 783 -34.47 3.40 -15.86
N ASN A 784 -34.53 3.14 -17.18
CA ASN A 784 -34.45 4.24 -18.16
C ASN A 784 -35.67 5.22 -18.05
N ALA A 785 -36.79 4.78 -17.50
CA ALA A 785 -37.91 5.66 -17.24
C ALA A 785 -37.61 6.66 -16.10
N GLU A 786 -36.90 6.24 -15.07
CA GLU A 786 -36.49 7.11 -13.96
C GLU A 786 -35.66 8.29 -14.46
N ILE A 787 -34.59 8.03 -15.20
CA ILE A 787 -33.75 9.13 -15.75
C ILE A 787 -34.55 10.01 -16.74
N ARG A 788 -35.45 9.42 -17.55
CA ARG A 788 -36.27 10.19 -18.47
C ARG A 788 -37.16 11.20 -17.73
N GLU A 789 -37.89 10.75 -16.70
CA GLU A 789 -38.78 11.61 -15.93
C GLU A 789 -38.03 12.64 -15.10
N MET A 790 -36.95 12.24 -14.43
CA MET A 790 -36.10 13.18 -13.65
C MET A 790 -35.48 14.24 -14.56
N ARG A 791 -35.00 13.84 -15.76
CA ARG A 791 -34.50 14.80 -16.75
C ARG A 791 -35.58 15.81 -17.13
N ALA A 792 -36.81 15.39 -17.36
CA ALA A 792 -37.91 16.28 -17.69
C ALA A 792 -38.23 17.28 -16.55
N VAL A 793 -38.07 16.88 -15.28
CA VAL A 793 -38.21 17.78 -14.12
C VAL A 793 -37.08 18.81 -14.14
N VAL A 794 -35.81 18.37 -14.32
CA VAL A 794 -34.63 19.24 -14.38
C VAL A 794 -34.74 20.23 -15.54
N GLU A 795 -35.01 19.78 -16.74
CA GLU A 795 -35.12 20.66 -17.93
C GLU A 795 -36.21 21.71 -17.76
N ARG A 796 -37.38 21.35 -17.21
CA ARG A 796 -38.46 22.30 -16.94
C ARG A 796 -38.00 23.36 -15.91
N ALA A 797 -37.34 22.96 -14.86
CA ALA A 797 -36.84 23.87 -13.84
C ALA A 797 -35.82 24.87 -14.40
N ILE A 798 -34.95 24.43 -15.31
CA ILE A 798 -33.99 25.29 -16.01
C ILE A 798 -34.74 26.29 -16.90
N ILE A 799 -35.71 25.83 -17.71
CA ILE A 799 -36.53 26.69 -18.58
C ILE A 799 -37.28 27.75 -17.77
N GLU A 800 -37.86 27.38 -16.64
CA GLU A 800 -38.54 28.32 -15.71
C GLU A 800 -37.57 29.45 -15.29
N VAL A 801 -36.36 29.12 -14.84
CA VAL A 801 -35.35 30.08 -14.41
C VAL A 801 -34.86 30.96 -15.59
N GLU A 802 -34.67 30.40 -16.78
CA GLU A 802 -34.33 31.15 -17.98
C GLU A 802 -35.44 32.18 -18.33
N ALA A 803 -36.70 31.77 -18.23
CA ALA A 803 -37.84 32.66 -18.45
C ALA A 803 -37.95 33.74 -17.37
N GLU A 804 -37.77 33.39 -16.11
CA GLU A 804 -37.78 34.36 -14.98
C GLU A 804 -36.67 35.41 -15.11
N SER A 805 -35.48 34.96 -15.50
CA SER A 805 -34.25 35.78 -15.53
C SER A 805 -34.07 36.56 -16.84
N GLY A 806 -34.77 36.14 -17.90
CA GLY A 806 -34.57 36.64 -19.26
C GLY A 806 -33.22 36.26 -19.89
N MET A 807 -32.48 35.30 -19.27
CA MET A 807 -31.14 34.90 -19.70
C MET A 807 -31.09 33.43 -20.08
N ARG A 808 -30.45 33.10 -21.19
CA ARG A 808 -30.18 31.73 -21.60
C ARG A 808 -28.94 31.19 -20.87
N LEU A 809 -29.07 30.05 -20.24
CA LEU A 809 -27.95 29.39 -19.53
C LEU A 809 -27.04 28.60 -20.48
N GLY A 810 -27.56 28.23 -21.67
CA GLY A 810 -26.87 27.32 -22.55
C GLY A 810 -27.07 25.86 -22.12
N GLU A 811 -26.16 24.99 -22.51
CA GLU A 811 -26.28 23.57 -22.21
C GLU A 811 -25.82 23.27 -20.77
N ILE A 812 -26.76 22.86 -19.92
CA ILE A 812 -26.49 22.25 -18.61
C ILE A 812 -26.66 20.74 -18.81
N ALA A 813 -25.55 20.01 -18.82
CA ALA A 813 -25.60 18.57 -19.06
C ALA A 813 -26.30 17.83 -17.93
N VAL A 814 -27.24 16.94 -18.30
CA VAL A 814 -27.93 16.07 -17.35
C VAL A 814 -27.47 14.62 -17.54
N GLY A 815 -26.94 14.04 -16.50
CA GLY A 815 -26.46 12.67 -16.49
C GLY A 815 -26.91 11.91 -15.26
N THR A 816 -26.32 10.73 -15.08
CA THR A 816 -26.71 9.87 -13.96
C THR A 816 -25.52 9.17 -13.34
N MET A 817 -25.68 8.77 -12.08
CA MET A 817 -24.80 7.83 -11.42
C MET A 817 -25.16 6.39 -11.83
N ILE A 818 -24.17 5.61 -12.22
CA ILE A 818 -24.28 4.17 -12.45
C ILE A 818 -23.68 3.48 -11.23
N GLU A 819 -24.54 3.06 -10.34
CA GLU A 819 -24.16 2.52 -9.03
C GLU A 819 -24.96 1.29 -8.62
N LEU A 820 -25.82 0.81 -9.51
CA LEU A 820 -26.56 -0.43 -9.36
C LEU A 820 -26.18 -1.40 -10.50
N PRO A 821 -26.01 -2.71 -10.22
CA PRO A 821 -25.65 -3.69 -11.25
C PRO A 821 -26.60 -3.67 -12.44
N ARG A 822 -27.92 -3.51 -12.20
CA ARG A 822 -28.90 -3.40 -13.28
C ARG A 822 -28.69 -2.19 -14.16
N ALA A 823 -28.30 -1.05 -13.59
CA ALA A 823 -28.00 0.16 -14.36
C ALA A 823 -26.82 -0.06 -15.32
N ALA A 824 -25.76 -0.72 -14.85
CA ALA A 824 -24.62 -1.08 -15.67
C ALA A 824 -24.99 -2.01 -16.85
N VAL A 825 -25.77 -3.06 -16.58
CA VAL A 825 -26.24 -4.02 -17.60
C VAL A 825 -27.21 -3.40 -18.61
N MET A 826 -27.95 -2.36 -18.21
CA MET A 826 -28.94 -1.67 -19.07
C MET A 826 -28.49 -0.28 -19.50
N ALA A 827 -27.20 -0.02 -19.48
CA ALA A 827 -26.62 1.29 -19.75
C ALA A 827 -26.93 1.81 -21.16
N ASP A 828 -27.14 0.94 -22.16
CA ASP A 828 -27.57 1.32 -23.51
C ASP A 828 -28.91 2.06 -23.53
N ARG A 829 -29.82 1.69 -22.65
CA ARG A 829 -31.16 2.30 -22.56
C ARG A 829 -31.09 3.60 -21.75
N ILE A 830 -30.30 3.63 -20.69
CA ILE A 830 -30.12 4.79 -19.82
C ILE A 830 -29.39 5.90 -20.57
N ALA A 831 -28.37 5.57 -21.38
CA ALA A 831 -27.57 6.52 -22.17
C ALA A 831 -28.40 7.35 -23.17
N ARG A 832 -29.57 6.87 -23.58
CA ARG A 832 -30.48 7.63 -24.47
C ARG A 832 -31.00 8.92 -23.81
N HIS A 833 -31.03 8.93 -22.49
CA HIS A 833 -31.57 10.04 -21.69
C HIS A 833 -30.49 10.74 -20.81
N ALA A 834 -29.25 10.23 -20.82
CA ALA A 834 -28.14 10.79 -20.06
C ALA A 834 -27.02 11.28 -20.97
N GLU A 835 -26.40 12.41 -20.65
CA GLU A 835 -25.28 12.99 -21.40
C GLU A 835 -23.92 12.58 -20.83
N PHE A 836 -23.92 12.08 -19.61
CA PHE A 836 -22.74 11.50 -18.98
C PHE A 836 -23.15 10.41 -17.98
N PHE A 837 -22.24 9.50 -17.75
CA PHE A 837 -22.27 8.55 -16.63
C PHE A 837 -21.18 8.88 -15.63
N SER A 838 -21.49 8.74 -14.35
CA SER A 838 -20.51 8.71 -13.27
C SER A 838 -20.70 7.41 -12.51
N PHE A 839 -19.69 6.55 -12.49
CA PHE A 839 -19.77 5.29 -11.76
C PHE A 839 -19.58 5.55 -10.27
N GLY A 840 -20.63 5.34 -9.48
CA GLY A 840 -20.64 5.38 -8.02
C GLY A 840 -20.15 4.05 -7.48
N THR A 841 -18.84 3.83 -7.52
CA THR A 841 -18.23 2.52 -7.22
C THR A 841 -18.40 2.08 -5.78
N ASN A 842 -18.67 2.98 -4.83
CA ASN A 842 -19.00 2.61 -3.45
C ASN A 842 -20.28 1.78 -3.40
N ASP A 843 -21.41 2.34 -3.89
CA ASP A 843 -22.71 1.66 -3.92
C ASP A 843 -22.71 0.48 -4.90
N LEU A 844 -22.01 0.60 -6.02
CA LEU A 844 -21.89 -0.50 -6.98
C LEU A 844 -21.18 -1.70 -6.36
N THR A 845 -20.14 -1.48 -5.55
CA THR A 845 -19.45 -2.54 -4.80
C THR A 845 -20.38 -3.20 -3.78
N GLN A 846 -21.07 -2.39 -2.96
CA GLN A 846 -22.02 -2.91 -1.98
C GLN A 846 -23.10 -3.77 -2.63
N THR A 847 -23.70 -3.27 -3.70
CA THR A 847 -24.81 -3.94 -4.36
C THR A 847 -24.37 -5.14 -5.21
N ALA A 848 -23.18 -5.13 -5.77
CA ALA A 848 -22.63 -6.24 -6.55
C ALA A 848 -22.22 -7.42 -5.66
N LEU A 849 -21.63 -7.14 -4.50
CA LEU A 849 -21.18 -8.16 -3.55
C LEU A 849 -22.29 -8.55 -2.55
N GLY A 850 -23.37 -7.75 -2.44
CA GLY A 850 -24.40 -7.92 -1.41
C GLY A 850 -23.88 -7.60 -0.01
N PHE A 851 -22.93 -6.67 0.10
CA PHE A 851 -22.31 -6.24 1.34
C PHE A 851 -22.86 -4.86 1.77
N SER A 852 -23.29 -4.75 3.01
CA SER A 852 -23.41 -3.45 3.66
C SER A 852 -22.02 -3.08 4.21
N ARG A 853 -21.46 -1.98 3.74
CA ARG A 853 -20.10 -1.56 4.12
C ARG A 853 -19.94 -1.48 5.63
N ASP A 854 -20.84 -0.77 6.29
CA ASP A 854 -20.81 -0.54 7.73
C ASP A 854 -20.91 -1.83 8.57
N ASP A 855 -21.60 -2.85 8.03
CA ASP A 855 -21.76 -4.12 8.71
C ASP A 855 -20.61 -5.09 8.47
N VAL A 856 -19.99 -5.08 7.26
CA VAL A 856 -19.02 -6.11 6.90
C VAL A 856 -17.56 -5.70 7.10
N GLU A 857 -17.23 -4.40 6.98
CA GLU A 857 -15.83 -3.94 7.06
C GLU A 857 -15.19 -4.30 8.40
N GLY A 858 -15.90 -4.14 9.51
CA GLY A 858 -15.39 -4.45 10.84
C GLY A 858 -15.57 -5.90 11.31
N LYS A 859 -16.55 -6.63 10.75
CA LYS A 859 -16.97 -7.95 11.28
C LYS A 859 -16.62 -9.13 10.38
N VAL A 860 -16.61 -8.95 9.07
CA VAL A 860 -16.49 -10.04 8.08
C VAL A 860 -15.20 -9.93 7.28
N LEU A 861 -14.89 -8.74 6.76
CA LEU A 861 -13.74 -8.54 5.88
C LEU A 861 -12.39 -8.91 6.51
N PRO A 862 -12.10 -8.64 7.80
CA PRO A 862 -10.85 -9.06 8.41
C PRO A 862 -10.63 -10.58 8.30
N SER A 863 -11.65 -11.38 8.66
CA SER A 863 -11.57 -12.84 8.57
C SER A 863 -11.48 -13.35 7.12
N TYR A 864 -12.10 -12.66 6.17
CA TYR A 864 -12.02 -13.01 4.74
C TYR A 864 -10.62 -12.73 4.17
N LEU A 865 -10.01 -11.63 4.56
CA LEU A 865 -8.64 -11.27 4.18
C LEU A 865 -7.61 -12.20 4.83
N GLU A 866 -7.74 -12.46 6.14
CA GLU A 866 -6.87 -13.38 6.86
C GLU A 866 -6.97 -14.82 6.34
N GLY A 867 -8.21 -15.25 6.05
CA GLY A 867 -8.48 -16.57 5.48
C GLY A 867 -8.15 -16.70 4.00
N GLY A 868 -7.73 -15.63 3.31
CA GLY A 868 -7.45 -15.62 1.88
C GLY A 868 -8.69 -15.88 0.99
N ILE A 869 -9.90 -15.66 1.51
CA ILE A 869 -11.17 -15.81 0.77
C ILE A 869 -11.27 -14.68 -0.28
N ILE A 870 -10.85 -13.48 0.10
CA ILE A 870 -10.69 -12.36 -0.84
C ILE A 870 -9.23 -11.88 -0.77
N PRO A 871 -8.65 -11.52 -1.91
CA PRO A 871 -7.25 -11.09 -1.95
C PRO A 871 -7.03 -9.68 -1.40
N ARG A 872 -8.06 -8.83 -1.41
CA ARG A 872 -7.99 -7.40 -1.06
C ARG A 872 -9.33 -6.89 -0.55
N ASN A 873 -9.30 -5.75 0.16
CA ASN A 873 -10.52 -5.04 0.53
C ASN A 873 -11.19 -4.43 -0.72
N PRO A 874 -12.41 -4.88 -1.07
CA PRO A 874 -13.12 -4.41 -2.27
C PRO A 874 -13.61 -2.96 -2.17
N PHE A 875 -13.52 -2.33 -1.00
CA PHE A 875 -13.84 -0.91 -0.81
C PHE A 875 -12.62 0.01 -0.96
N GLU A 876 -11.40 -0.54 -0.92
CA GLU A 876 -10.17 0.20 -1.17
C GLU A 876 -9.72 0.11 -2.63
N THR A 877 -9.69 -1.11 -3.17
CA THR A 877 -9.33 -1.38 -4.57
C THR A 877 -10.52 -2.04 -5.27
N VAL A 878 -10.83 -1.61 -6.48
CA VAL A 878 -11.99 -2.10 -7.22
C VAL A 878 -11.93 -3.62 -7.44
N ASP A 879 -13.00 -4.30 -7.07
CA ASP A 879 -13.17 -5.74 -7.30
C ASP A 879 -13.34 -6.05 -8.79
N GLU A 880 -12.88 -7.24 -9.22
CA GLU A 880 -12.94 -7.66 -10.63
C GLU A 880 -14.37 -7.79 -11.15
N GLY A 881 -15.32 -8.20 -10.32
CA GLY A 881 -16.76 -8.28 -10.68
C GLY A 881 -17.35 -6.89 -10.88
N VAL A 882 -16.99 -5.95 -9.98
CA VAL A 882 -17.37 -4.53 -10.09
C VAL A 882 -16.75 -3.91 -11.35
N ALA A 883 -15.46 -4.18 -11.61
CA ALA A 883 -14.77 -3.71 -12.80
C ALA A 883 -15.44 -4.22 -14.10
N LYS A 884 -15.89 -5.47 -14.13
CA LYS A 884 -16.69 -6.02 -15.26
C LYS A 884 -18.00 -5.26 -15.45
N LEU A 885 -18.71 -4.93 -14.38
CA LEU A 885 -19.94 -4.12 -14.45
C LEU A 885 -19.65 -2.72 -14.98
N VAL A 886 -18.59 -2.07 -14.51
CA VAL A 886 -18.15 -0.77 -15.05
C VAL A 886 -17.84 -0.89 -16.55
N GLY A 887 -17.11 -1.93 -16.97
CA GLY A 887 -16.78 -2.20 -18.38
C GLY A 887 -18.02 -2.35 -19.24
N MET A 888 -19.00 -3.15 -18.78
CA MET A 888 -20.30 -3.31 -19.47
C MET A 888 -21.03 -1.95 -19.61
N GLY A 889 -21.04 -1.15 -18.52
CA GLY A 889 -21.64 0.18 -18.54
C GLY A 889 -20.97 1.12 -19.55
N CYS A 890 -19.64 1.05 -19.65
CA CYS A 890 -18.85 1.84 -20.63
C CYS A 890 -19.17 1.43 -22.07
N GLU A 891 -19.12 0.14 -22.37
CA GLU A 891 -19.35 -0.39 -23.72
C GLU A 891 -20.78 -0.10 -24.20
N LEU A 892 -21.76 -0.46 -23.40
CA LEU A 892 -23.19 -0.26 -23.73
C LEU A 892 -23.55 1.22 -23.80
N GLY A 893 -23.02 2.04 -22.88
CA GLY A 893 -23.24 3.48 -22.88
C GLY A 893 -22.71 4.14 -24.16
N ARG A 894 -21.46 3.84 -24.55
CA ARG A 894 -20.85 4.35 -25.78
C ARG A 894 -21.48 3.81 -27.05
N ALA A 895 -21.91 2.57 -27.06
CA ALA A 895 -22.64 1.99 -28.20
C ALA A 895 -23.96 2.73 -28.46
N ALA A 896 -24.66 3.13 -27.41
CA ALA A 896 -25.94 3.85 -27.52
C ALA A 896 -25.73 5.38 -27.78
N ARG A 897 -24.68 5.95 -27.21
CA ARG A 897 -24.33 7.39 -27.34
C ARG A 897 -22.80 7.55 -27.44
N PRO A 898 -22.23 7.56 -28.64
CA PRO A 898 -20.77 7.59 -28.85
C PRO A 898 -20.02 8.74 -28.16
N GLY A 899 -20.70 9.88 -27.93
CA GLY A 899 -20.11 11.04 -27.25
C GLY A 899 -20.37 11.12 -25.73
N ILE A 900 -20.90 10.06 -25.12
CA ILE A 900 -21.16 10.06 -23.69
C ILE A 900 -19.87 10.20 -22.89
N SER A 901 -19.87 11.10 -21.89
CA SER A 901 -18.74 11.29 -20.99
C SER A 901 -18.84 10.28 -19.84
N LEU A 902 -17.78 9.52 -19.59
CA LEU A 902 -17.72 8.46 -18.59
C LEU A 902 -16.73 8.83 -17.48
N GLY A 903 -17.19 8.88 -16.25
CA GLY A 903 -16.37 9.18 -15.09
C GLY A 903 -16.58 8.20 -13.94
N VAL A 904 -15.66 8.23 -12.96
CA VAL A 904 -15.79 7.51 -11.69
C VAL A 904 -15.74 8.54 -10.58
N CYS A 905 -16.60 8.42 -9.56
CA CYS A 905 -16.64 9.32 -8.41
C CYS A 905 -16.62 8.62 -7.05
N GLY A 906 -16.58 7.29 -7.01
CA GLY A 906 -16.35 6.53 -5.79
C GLY A 906 -14.91 6.67 -5.28
N GLU A 907 -14.64 6.20 -4.09
CA GLU A 907 -13.30 6.29 -3.44
C GLU A 907 -12.18 5.62 -4.26
N HIS A 908 -12.52 4.60 -5.03
CA HIS A 908 -11.61 3.94 -5.98
C HIS A 908 -11.01 4.89 -7.04
N GLY A 909 -11.63 6.06 -7.26
CA GLY A 909 -11.06 7.10 -8.12
C GLY A 909 -9.76 7.72 -7.63
N GLY A 910 -9.39 7.48 -6.38
CA GLY A 910 -8.11 7.89 -5.78
C GLY A 910 -7.11 6.75 -5.59
N ASP A 911 -7.48 5.49 -5.92
CA ASP A 911 -6.61 4.33 -5.77
C ASP A 911 -5.84 4.04 -7.06
N PRO A 912 -4.49 3.96 -7.03
CA PRO A 912 -3.67 3.78 -8.23
C PRO A 912 -3.99 2.52 -9.06
N GLU A 913 -4.29 1.40 -8.42
CA GLU A 913 -4.59 0.15 -9.12
C GLU A 913 -5.97 0.21 -9.77
N SER A 914 -6.95 0.77 -9.07
CA SER A 914 -8.29 1.03 -9.62
C SER A 914 -8.24 2.01 -10.79
N ILE A 915 -7.42 3.06 -10.70
CA ILE A 915 -7.22 4.03 -11.79
C ILE A 915 -6.66 3.34 -13.03
N ARG A 916 -5.71 2.42 -12.89
CA ARG A 916 -5.21 1.61 -14.00
C ARG A 916 -6.32 0.77 -14.63
N THR A 917 -7.11 0.08 -13.80
CA THR A 917 -8.27 -0.70 -14.27
C THR A 917 -9.26 0.19 -15.03
N PHE A 918 -9.60 1.36 -14.49
CA PHE A 918 -10.53 2.30 -15.14
C PHE A 918 -9.95 2.88 -16.45
N TYR A 919 -8.64 3.08 -16.52
CA TYR A 919 -7.98 3.47 -17.75
C TYR A 919 -8.15 2.42 -18.85
N ASP A 920 -7.93 1.15 -18.52
CA ASP A 920 -8.08 0.03 -19.48
C ASP A 920 -9.53 -0.15 -19.92
N LEU A 921 -10.51 0.13 -19.05
CA LEU A 921 -11.94 0.16 -19.37
C LEU A 921 -12.36 1.39 -20.19
N GLY A 922 -11.45 2.33 -20.38
CA GLY A 922 -11.66 3.53 -21.18
C GLY A 922 -12.50 4.61 -20.49
N ILE A 923 -12.44 4.69 -19.17
CA ILE A 923 -13.02 5.81 -18.40
C ILE A 923 -12.34 7.13 -18.81
N ASP A 924 -13.13 8.18 -18.93
CA ASP A 924 -12.64 9.48 -19.37
C ASP A 924 -11.99 10.28 -18.24
N TYR A 925 -12.51 10.21 -17.04
CA TYR A 925 -11.95 10.89 -15.87
C TYR A 925 -12.26 10.12 -14.58
N VAL A 926 -11.38 10.25 -13.62
CA VAL A 926 -11.62 9.84 -12.22
C VAL A 926 -11.82 11.07 -11.35
N SER A 927 -12.53 10.90 -10.25
CA SER A 927 -12.76 11.95 -9.26
C SER A 927 -12.51 11.39 -7.87
N CYS A 928 -11.74 12.10 -7.07
CA CYS A 928 -11.30 11.70 -5.74
C CYS A 928 -11.28 12.88 -4.78
N SER A 929 -11.04 12.62 -3.49
CA SER A 929 -10.85 13.69 -2.51
C SER A 929 -9.68 14.62 -2.90
N PRO A 930 -9.69 15.90 -2.50
CA PRO A 930 -8.65 16.86 -2.89
C PRO A 930 -7.23 16.38 -2.60
N TYR A 931 -6.99 15.80 -1.44
CA TYR A 931 -5.67 15.32 -1.02
C TYR A 931 -5.13 14.15 -1.86
N ARG A 932 -6.01 13.38 -2.54
CA ARG A 932 -5.64 12.29 -3.45
C ARG A 932 -5.41 12.73 -4.90
N LEU A 933 -5.63 13.99 -5.23
CA LEU A 933 -5.40 14.51 -6.60
C LEU A 933 -3.95 14.29 -7.08
N PRO A 934 -2.88 14.56 -6.31
CA PRO A 934 -1.52 14.28 -6.73
C PRO A 934 -1.29 12.79 -7.03
N VAL A 935 -1.83 11.90 -6.20
CA VAL A 935 -1.79 10.45 -6.39
C VAL A 935 -2.48 10.05 -7.70
N ALA A 936 -3.71 10.54 -7.91
CA ALA A 936 -4.50 10.23 -9.10
C ALA A 936 -3.88 10.76 -10.39
N ARG A 937 -3.27 11.96 -10.37
CA ARG A 937 -2.56 12.55 -11.53
C ARG A 937 -1.37 11.70 -11.95
N LEU A 938 -0.55 11.27 -10.97
CA LEU A 938 0.59 10.40 -11.24
C LEU A 938 0.14 9.00 -11.70
N ALA A 939 -0.84 8.40 -11.03
CA ALA A 939 -1.37 7.09 -11.38
C ALA A 939 -1.99 7.07 -12.80
N ALA A 940 -2.72 8.12 -13.17
CA ALA A 940 -3.26 8.27 -14.53
C ALA A 940 -2.18 8.39 -15.61
N ALA A 941 -1.06 9.05 -15.30
CA ALA A 941 0.10 9.13 -16.19
C ALA A 941 0.78 7.75 -16.32
N GLN A 942 1.00 7.07 -15.20
CA GLN A 942 1.57 5.71 -15.19
C GLN A 942 0.69 4.73 -15.95
N ALA A 943 -0.63 4.78 -15.77
CA ALA A 943 -1.56 3.95 -16.54
C ALA A 943 -1.43 4.20 -18.05
N THR A 944 -1.21 5.45 -18.46
CA THR A 944 -0.98 5.79 -19.86
C THR A 944 0.33 5.19 -20.39
N LEU A 945 1.41 5.26 -19.61
CA LEU A 945 2.73 4.73 -19.99
C LEU A 945 2.79 3.22 -20.01
N MET A 946 2.06 2.55 -19.12
CA MET A 946 2.03 1.09 -18.99
C MET A 946 1.11 0.41 -20.02
N SER A 947 0.16 1.14 -20.61
CA SER A 947 -0.79 0.60 -21.57
C SER A 947 -0.16 0.51 -22.95
N GLU A 948 0.14 -0.69 -23.42
CA GLU A 948 0.73 -0.95 -24.74
C GLU A 948 -0.23 -0.79 -25.92
N ALA A 949 -1.53 -0.63 -25.68
CA ALA A 949 -2.47 -0.77 -26.78
C ALA A 949 -3.77 0.02 -26.66
N ARG A 950 -3.81 1.22 -27.19
CA ARG A 950 -4.96 1.71 -27.98
C ARG A 950 -4.51 2.89 -28.83
N PRO A 951 -4.88 2.95 -30.13
CA PRO A 951 -4.63 4.14 -30.94
C PRO A 951 -5.36 5.33 -30.30
N TYR A 952 -4.59 6.35 -30.02
CA TYR A 952 -5.02 7.61 -29.43
C TYR A 952 -6.10 8.27 -30.29
N VAL A 953 -7.24 8.52 -29.72
CA VAL A 953 -8.17 9.55 -30.19
C VAL A 953 -7.84 10.83 -29.42
N PRO A 954 -7.27 11.86 -30.07
CA PRO A 954 -6.91 13.10 -29.38
C PRO A 954 -8.17 13.71 -28.75
N ARG A 955 -8.15 13.90 -27.45
CA ARG A 955 -9.07 14.87 -26.84
C ARG A 955 -8.62 16.25 -27.24
N THR A 956 -9.56 17.10 -27.64
CA THR A 956 -9.35 18.53 -27.65
C THR A 956 -9.06 18.90 -26.18
N PRO A 957 -7.87 19.44 -25.85
CA PRO A 957 -7.61 19.88 -24.48
C PRO A 957 -8.71 20.86 -24.09
N ALA A 958 -9.36 20.63 -22.96
CA ALA A 958 -10.16 21.68 -22.37
C ALA A 958 -9.17 22.83 -22.12
N THR A 959 -9.30 23.91 -22.88
CA THR A 959 -8.48 25.09 -22.71
C THR A 959 -8.69 25.58 -21.30
N ARG A 960 -7.71 25.35 -20.41
CA ARG A 960 -7.71 25.96 -19.08
C ARG A 960 -7.77 27.46 -19.28
N PRO A 961 -8.72 28.19 -18.69
CA PRO A 961 -8.67 29.63 -18.64
C PRO A 961 -7.31 30.07 -18.07
N GLU A 962 -6.70 31.10 -18.57
CA GLU A 962 -5.37 31.56 -18.13
C GLU A 962 -5.28 31.82 -16.62
N HIS A 963 -6.41 32.20 -16.00
CA HIS A 963 -6.50 32.42 -14.56
C HIS A 963 -6.65 31.12 -13.73
N ALA A 964 -6.92 29.97 -14.36
CA ALA A 964 -6.96 28.65 -13.72
C ALA A 964 -5.63 27.88 -13.83
N ARG A 965 -4.59 28.50 -14.40
CA ARG A 965 -3.24 27.93 -14.35
C ARG A 965 -2.70 28.07 -12.94
N PRO A 966 -2.16 27.00 -12.34
CA PRO A 966 -1.46 27.13 -11.07
C PRO A 966 -0.39 28.21 -11.17
N ARG A 967 -0.20 29.00 -10.10
CA ARG A 967 0.76 30.14 -10.09
C ARG A 967 2.19 29.75 -10.46
N TRP A 968 2.55 28.48 -10.36
CA TRP A 968 3.87 27.95 -10.74
C TRP A 968 4.07 27.84 -12.27
N ALA A 969 3.01 27.68 -13.07
CA ALA A 969 3.13 27.56 -14.54
C ALA A 969 3.68 28.81 -15.23
N ASN A 970 3.80 29.93 -14.51
CA ASN A 970 4.36 31.19 -15.00
C ASN A 970 5.80 31.45 -14.53
N GLN A 971 6.47 30.49 -13.88
CA GLN A 971 7.83 30.64 -13.36
C GLN A 971 8.85 29.67 -13.98
N VAL A 972 8.49 28.95 -15.06
CA VAL A 972 9.42 28.13 -15.84
C VAL A 972 9.78 28.85 -17.13
#